data_976c8e062fbe9fd8fc5fecedd9999e26
#
_entry.id   976c8e062fbe9fd8fc5fecedd9999e26
#
_cell.length_a   1.000
_cell.length_b   1.000
_cell.length_c   1.000
_cell.angle_alpha   90.00
_cell.angle_beta   90.00
_cell.angle_gamma   90.00
#
_symmetry.space_group_name_H-M   'P 1'
#
loop_
_entity.id
_entity.type
_entity.pdbx_description
1 polymer ?
#
loop_
_entity_poly.entity_id
_entity_poly.type
_entity_poly.pdbx_seq_one_letter_code
_entity_poly.pdbx_strand_id
1 'polypeptide(L)'
;MLQKIIKSRVNLLGKQKGIVFGKLSLKVVEKSSIRTIKYSDILGFCTIKRSLLGYELQVTTDSGVVAVCGLSHKKTPPQFHAINREIQVAIESKIADTYTRFSKAAVGQYLRESAIYDVQAIIEPMVRLFNKAPNLWESHLSGEPLQKIKKLSELSPISSSANYLRELHVGRVLNARKTFYDSIESNPLTEEQRLSVVQHDDFNMVLAAAGTGKTSVMVAKTTDILERKLAKPEEVMVLAYGNAAAKELRIRSKERLKAANIHHYDLDKQISTFHSRGFQIVAAAQKQSVEEFRKLNMSWLVEKPALLEFINNWLVTFIEESEENLNIFIETVYYAYNPFLSESEEAHQEALKGKKYITLNGVEVKGYQEVLVGNWLFKNGIEYVYEPDYSNRLGINIGFPYRPDFYVKPVEGAISAQIYIEHFGIDRDGNTRADINKAKYNQGIKDKKDLHERMDTELVDTYHYDWCEGNLETVLEAKLRALNVVPKPISKEEITEAVRKQDFIKNAVNELHDTLSAVRSEAIEGYEIQRRLEVAEIQNARSHMELIEGLRQAYVGELRSRNHLDFDDMILLATQYLKKGMFKPEWKYILVDEFQDISVSRWNFLMELLKASGSSLTVVGDDWQAIYAFVGGKLEYTTRFQNNVGNHALTKLQKTFRYNNSIADTAGGFVMKNPEQYQKQIVTHTLVELSEVFLIDNYDANEKDPIEATLNAVEKAIKEIYVDDPGASIGILTRYRKSKTAAAQRFTKKRGFKNMKFWTLHGSKGLEADYCFVLDLNQGYFGFPTERKENEIVSALMPTVDMYPHAEERRLFYVAITRSKKRCYLVADPKEPSEFVLELLSPEYDINIMSEHFTPEKLAARKCPNCKTGYLKPKKGERGTYVCSTGLGCLTKAVDCECCSDGLAVKKSKHGECLSCKAKFLLCPRCKSPQITRLGRYGVYVACSGYKGEENEDSCKFRGKLSPKLKGKIEANVRIPYSGIL
;
A
#
# COMPACT_ATOMS: atom_id res chain seq x y z
N MET A 1 -21.85 -65.61 -43.13
CA MET A 1 -21.35 -66.29 -41.93
C MET A 1 -22.49 -66.52 -40.98
N LEU A 2 -22.70 -67.83 -40.62
CA LEU A 2 -23.78 -68.28 -39.78
C LEU A 2 -23.78 -67.59 -38.42
N GLN A 3 -24.87 -66.94 -38.04
CA GLN A 3 -25.15 -66.45 -36.69
C GLN A 3 -25.10 -67.63 -35.70
N LYS A 4 -24.04 -67.77 -34.93
CA LYS A 4 -23.90 -68.78 -33.90
C LYS A 4 -24.64 -68.36 -32.64
N ILE A 5 -25.73 -69.01 -32.29
CA ILE A 5 -26.49 -68.82 -31.05
C ILE A 5 -25.82 -69.63 -29.94
N ILE A 6 -25.44 -68.98 -28.83
CA ILE A 6 -25.09 -69.66 -27.58
C ILE A 6 -26.28 -69.55 -26.65
N LYS A 7 -26.90 -70.73 -26.40
CA LYS A 7 -28.01 -70.82 -25.46
C LYS A 7 -27.54 -71.03 -24.04
N SER A 8 -28.18 -70.42 -23.08
CA SER A 8 -27.97 -70.70 -21.66
C SER A 8 -28.43 -72.15 -21.36
N ARG A 9 -27.63 -72.91 -20.59
CA ARG A 9 -27.93 -74.26 -20.16
C ARG A 9 -28.82 -74.29 -18.94
N VAL A 10 -28.97 -73.28 -18.17
CA VAL A 10 -29.72 -73.24 -16.91
C VAL A 10 -30.64 -72.03 -16.88
N ASN A 11 -31.91 -72.27 -16.72
CA ASN A 11 -32.98 -71.28 -16.67
C ASN A 11 -33.45 -71.10 -15.21
N LEU A 12 -32.57 -70.75 -14.28
CA LEU A 12 -32.89 -70.67 -12.84
C LEU A 12 -33.76 -69.47 -12.44
N LEU A 13 -33.85 -68.43 -13.24
CA LEU A 13 -34.58 -67.20 -12.94
C LEU A 13 -35.35 -66.61 -14.13
N GLY A 14 -35.53 -67.31 -15.20
CA GLY A 14 -36.46 -66.97 -16.27
C GLY A 14 -36.18 -65.74 -17.11
N LYS A 15 -35.01 -65.05 -16.94
CA LYS A 15 -34.81 -63.72 -17.54
C LYS A 15 -33.98 -63.71 -18.83
N GLN A 16 -32.95 -64.54 -19.02
CA GLN A 16 -32.10 -64.50 -20.21
C GLN A 16 -31.87 -65.94 -20.82
N LYS A 17 -32.15 -66.10 -22.12
CA LYS A 17 -32.10 -67.39 -22.81
C LYS A 17 -30.96 -67.62 -23.77
N GLY A 18 -30.16 -66.60 -24.05
CA GLY A 18 -29.03 -66.77 -24.95
C GLY A 18 -28.48 -65.51 -25.53
N ILE A 19 -27.33 -65.59 -26.24
CA ILE A 19 -26.68 -64.56 -26.95
C ILE A 19 -26.51 -64.94 -28.41
N VAL A 20 -26.78 -63.99 -29.28
CA VAL A 20 -26.53 -64.12 -30.73
C VAL A 20 -25.49 -63.05 -31.12
N PHE A 21 -24.44 -63.49 -31.75
CA PHE A 21 -23.34 -62.59 -32.20
C PHE A 21 -23.54 -62.29 -33.69
N GLY A 22 -23.62 -60.98 -34.01
CA GLY A 22 -23.65 -60.45 -35.35
C GLY A 22 -22.35 -59.84 -35.76
N LYS A 23 -22.17 -59.33 -36.97
CA LYS A 23 -20.98 -58.62 -37.45
C LYS A 23 -20.76 -57.27 -36.73
N LEU A 24 -21.84 -56.56 -36.33
CA LEU A 24 -21.75 -55.22 -35.79
C LEU A 24 -22.50 -55.06 -34.46
N SER A 25 -23.08 -56.14 -33.96
CA SER A 25 -23.91 -56.11 -32.75
C SER A 25 -24.04 -57.45 -32.05
N LEU A 26 -24.23 -57.38 -30.74
CA LEU A 26 -24.62 -58.47 -29.86
C LEU A 26 -26.10 -58.40 -29.61
N LYS A 27 -26.82 -59.52 -29.77
CA LYS A 27 -28.23 -59.60 -29.37
C LYS A 27 -28.34 -60.47 -28.14
N VAL A 28 -28.90 -59.94 -27.09
CA VAL A 28 -29.26 -60.66 -25.87
C VAL A 28 -30.74 -61.03 -26.00
N VAL A 29 -30.98 -62.32 -26.03
CA VAL A 29 -32.33 -62.85 -26.18
C VAL A 29 -32.90 -63.12 -24.80
N GLU A 30 -33.95 -62.41 -24.45
CA GLU A 30 -34.77 -62.62 -23.24
C GLU A 30 -36.10 -63.31 -23.59
N LYS A 31 -36.83 -63.74 -22.57
CA LYS A 31 -38.10 -64.52 -22.77
C LYS A 31 -39.12 -63.81 -23.67
N SER A 32 -39.19 -62.45 -23.57
CA SER A 32 -40.22 -61.65 -24.28
C SER A 32 -39.61 -60.53 -25.14
N SER A 33 -38.27 -60.39 -25.18
CA SER A 33 -37.60 -59.34 -25.94
C SER A 33 -36.24 -59.77 -26.49
N ILE A 34 -35.79 -59.03 -27.51
CA ILE A 34 -34.42 -59.10 -28.03
C ILE A 34 -33.76 -57.72 -27.86
N ARG A 35 -32.79 -57.63 -26.99
CA ARG A 35 -31.98 -56.41 -26.82
C ARG A 35 -30.76 -56.47 -27.74
N THR A 36 -30.72 -55.59 -28.69
CA THR A 36 -29.56 -55.47 -29.60
C THR A 36 -28.59 -54.43 -29.04
N ILE A 37 -27.32 -54.78 -28.84
CA ILE A 37 -26.21 -53.93 -28.38
C ILE A 37 -25.20 -53.85 -29.52
N LYS A 38 -25.01 -52.67 -30.10
CA LYS A 38 -24.00 -52.49 -31.12
C LYS A 38 -22.61 -52.54 -30.43
N TYR A 39 -21.61 -53.04 -31.13
CA TYR A 39 -20.25 -53.09 -30.59
C TYR A 39 -19.71 -51.69 -30.29
N SER A 40 -20.17 -50.68 -31.05
CA SER A 40 -19.89 -49.26 -30.79
C SER A 40 -20.41 -48.75 -29.44
N ASP A 41 -21.47 -49.40 -28.92
CA ASP A 41 -22.12 -48.93 -27.69
C ASP A 41 -21.55 -49.65 -26.45
N ILE A 42 -20.61 -50.58 -26.66
CA ILE A 42 -19.91 -51.27 -25.57
C ILE A 42 -18.76 -50.40 -25.05
N LEU A 43 -18.74 -50.18 -23.74
CA LEU A 43 -17.77 -49.29 -23.09
C LEU A 43 -16.41 -49.96 -22.80
N GLY A 44 -16.20 -51.21 -23.12
CA GLY A 44 -14.93 -51.90 -22.90
C GLY A 44 -14.96 -53.33 -23.46
N PHE A 45 -13.96 -54.11 -23.14
CA PHE A 45 -13.98 -55.52 -23.51
C PHE A 45 -15.00 -56.29 -22.65
N CYS A 46 -15.69 -57.28 -23.28
CA CYS A 46 -16.52 -58.16 -22.51
C CYS A 46 -15.67 -58.99 -21.54
N THR A 47 -16.21 -59.30 -20.39
CA THR A 47 -15.58 -60.19 -19.42
C THR A 47 -16.37 -61.47 -19.25
N ILE A 48 -15.68 -62.59 -18.95
CA ILE A 48 -16.34 -63.86 -18.61
C ILE A 48 -15.90 -64.34 -17.24
N LYS A 49 -16.87 -64.77 -16.44
CA LYS A 49 -16.63 -65.34 -15.10
C LYS A 49 -17.06 -66.77 -15.10
N ARG A 50 -16.23 -67.72 -14.68
CA ARG A 50 -16.53 -69.11 -14.56
C ARG A 50 -17.41 -69.37 -13.34
N SER A 51 -18.46 -70.14 -13.48
CA SER A 51 -19.31 -70.59 -12.40
C SER A 51 -19.56 -72.14 -12.56
N LEU A 52 -20.09 -72.77 -11.50
CA LEU A 52 -20.48 -74.21 -11.52
C LEU A 52 -21.46 -74.51 -12.65
N LEU A 53 -22.32 -73.63 -13.03
CA LEU A 53 -23.40 -73.76 -14.01
C LEU A 53 -23.02 -73.29 -15.43
N GLY A 54 -21.78 -72.86 -15.66
CA GLY A 54 -21.35 -72.33 -16.94
C GLY A 54 -20.55 -71.02 -16.79
N TYR A 55 -20.48 -70.26 -17.87
CA TYR A 55 -19.90 -68.94 -17.86
C TYR A 55 -20.99 -67.87 -17.77
N GLU A 56 -20.62 -66.76 -17.05
CA GLU A 56 -21.37 -65.55 -17.11
C GLU A 56 -20.59 -64.59 -18.02
N LEU A 57 -21.24 -64.05 -19.04
CA LEU A 57 -20.67 -62.99 -19.88
C LEU A 57 -21.22 -61.63 -19.41
N GLN A 58 -20.37 -60.71 -19.12
CA GLN A 58 -20.72 -59.35 -18.77
C GLN A 58 -20.31 -58.40 -19.89
N VAL A 59 -21.27 -57.54 -20.26
CA VAL A 59 -21.09 -56.49 -21.28
C VAL A 59 -21.47 -55.15 -20.63
N THR A 60 -20.56 -54.22 -20.58
CA THR A 60 -20.80 -52.86 -20.05
C THR A 60 -21.22 -51.93 -21.18
N THR A 61 -22.34 -51.23 -20.99
CA THR A 61 -22.87 -50.20 -21.90
C THR A 61 -23.22 -48.96 -21.11
N ASP A 62 -23.51 -47.84 -21.79
CA ASP A 62 -23.96 -46.60 -21.17
C ASP A 62 -25.23 -46.80 -20.30
N SER A 63 -26.10 -47.75 -20.68
CA SER A 63 -27.30 -48.13 -19.94
C SER A 63 -27.06 -49.09 -18.78
N GLY A 64 -25.80 -49.42 -18.46
CA GLY A 64 -25.41 -50.33 -17.38
C GLY A 64 -24.79 -51.65 -17.86
N VAL A 65 -24.55 -52.57 -16.92
CA VAL A 65 -23.94 -53.88 -17.19
C VAL A 65 -25.05 -54.89 -17.55
N VAL A 66 -24.90 -55.49 -18.70
CA VAL A 66 -25.73 -56.59 -19.13
C VAL A 66 -24.99 -57.90 -18.85
N ALA A 67 -25.51 -58.70 -17.93
CA ALA A 67 -24.91 -60.02 -17.60
C ALA A 67 -25.79 -61.20 -18.14
N VAL A 68 -25.12 -62.13 -18.75
CA VAL A 68 -25.79 -63.37 -19.28
C VAL A 68 -25.13 -64.59 -18.67
N CYS A 69 -25.82 -65.26 -17.82
CA CYS A 69 -25.35 -66.38 -17.02
C CYS A 69 -25.65 -67.79 -17.67
N GLY A 70 -24.96 -68.81 -17.22
CA GLY A 70 -25.20 -70.20 -17.61
C GLY A 70 -24.79 -70.59 -19.03
N LEU A 71 -23.81 -69.87 -19.61
CA LEU A 71 -23.31 -70.10 -20.95
C LEU A 71 -22.40 -71.38 -21.02
N SER A 72 -22.39 -72.09 -22.15
CA SER A 72 -21.65 -73.34 -22.37
C SER A 72 -20.17 -73.24 -22.11
N HIS A 73 -19.61 -74.19 -21.29
CA HIS A 73 -18.15 -74.23 -21.02
C HIS A 73 -17.29 -74.49 -22.26
N LYS A 74 -17.75 -75.21 -23.27
CA LYS A 74 -16.98 -75.50 -24.48
C LYS A 74 -17.08 -74.42 -25.56
N LYS A 75 -18.24 -73.77 -25.66
CA LYS A 75 -18.48 -72.77 -26.75
C LYS A 75 -18.23 -71.30 -26.37
N THR A 76 -18.30 -70.99 -25.11
CA THR A 76 -18.19 -69.56 -24.63
C THR A 76 -16.79 -69.02 -24.78
N PRO A 77 -15.70 -69.67 -24.34
CA PRO A 77 -14.39 -69.09 -24.46
C PRO A 77 -13.93 -68.74 -25.90
N PRO A 78 -14.05 -69.58 -26.88
CA PRO A 78 -13.68 -69.27 -28.28
C PRO A 78 -14.47 -68.06 -28.82
N GLN A 79 -15.75 -67.98 -28.49
CA GLN A 79 -16.60 -66.91 -29.00
C GLN A 79 -16.39 -65.58 -28.21
N PHE A 80 -16.07 -65.71 -26.95
CA PHE A 80 -15.64 -64.51 -26.15
C PHE A 80 -14.42 -63.85 -26.78
N HIS A 81 -13.41 -64.60 -27.16
CA HIS A 81 -12.27 -64.07 -27.87
C HIS A 81 -12.62 -63.49 -29.24
N ALA A 82 -13.54 -64.13 -29.97
CA ALA A 82 -14.00 -63.60 -31.27
C ALA A 82 -14.77 -62.30 -31.11
N ILE A 83 -15.65 -62.18 -30.08
CA ILE A 83 -16.34 -60.89 -29.77
C ILE A 83 -15.42 -59.82 -29.43
N ASN A 84 -14.53 -60.08 -28.49
CA ASN A 84 -13.58 -59.04 -28.07
C ASN A 84 -12.69 -58.62 -29.23
N ARG A 85 -12.42 -59.44 -30.22
CA ARG A 85 -11.73 -59.12 -31.49
C ARG A 85 -12.56 -58.16 -32.35
N GLU A 86 -13.85 -58.36 -32.45
CA GLU A 86 -14.81 -57.52 -33.19
C GLU A 86 -14.99 -56.17 -32.44
N ILE A 87 -14.98 -56.19 -31.10
CA ILE A 87 -15.09 -55.00 -30.27
C ILE A 87 -13.79 -54.18 -30.31
N GLN A 88 -12.64 -54.81 -30.51
CA GLN A 88 -11.32 -54.20 -30.54
C GLN A 88 -11.25 -52.98 -31.46
N VAL A 89 -11.77 -53.12 -32.68
CA VAL A 89 -11.76 -51.99 -33.65
C VAL A 89 -12.54 -50.78 -33.14
N ALA A 90 -13.70 -51.03 -32.52
CA ALA A 90 -14.51 -49.97 -31.97
C ALA A 90 -13.85 -49.30 -30.74
N ILE A 91 -13.16 -50.06 -29.90
CA ILE A 91 -12.40 -49.56 -28.75
C ILE A 91 -11.18 -48.78 -29.20
N GLU A 92 -10.43 -49.30 -30.18
CA GLU A 92 -9.28 -48.57 -30.76
C GLU A 92 -9.70 -47.22 -31.34
N SER A 93 -10.84 -47.17 -32.05
CA SER A 93 -11.38 -45.89 -32.54
C SER A 93 -11.78 -44.96 -31.41
N LYS A 94 -12.42 -45.45 -30.33
CA LYS A 94 -12.76 -44.65 -29.14
C LYS A 94 -11.53 -44.12 -28.38
N ILE A 95 -10.49 -44.97 -28.25
CA ILE A 95 -9.21 -44.58 -27.66
C ILE A 95 -8.58 -43.45 -28.48
N ALA A 96 -8.56 -43.60 -29.81
CA ALA A 96 -7.99 -42.60 -30.71
C ALA A 96 -8.74 -41.28 -30.63
N ASP A 97 -10.08 -41.29 -30.62
CA ASP A 97 -10.91 -40.09 -30.44
C ASP A 97 -10.67 -39.42 -29.05
N THR A 98 -10.76 -40.23 -27.99
CA THR A 98 -10.49 -39.73 -26.62
C THR A 98 -9.12 -39.13 -26.49
N TYR A 99 -8.09 -39.80 -27.02
CA TYR A 99 -6.71 -39.28 -26.97
C TYR A 99 -6.53 -38.03 -27.83
N THR A 100 -7.22 -37.93 -28.95
CA THR A 100 -7.21 -36.73 -29.81
C THR A 100 -7.86 -35.55 -29.10
N ARG A 101 -9.03 -35.74 -28.50
CA ARG A 101 -9.73 -34.72 -27.72
C ARG A 101 -8.91 -34.30 -26.50
N PHE A 102 -8.38 -35.27 -25.75
CA PHE A 102 -7.47 -35.01 -24.64
C PHE A 102 -6.24 -34.23 -25.09
N SER A 103 -5.53 -34.66 -26.13
CA SER A 103 -4.32 -33.99 -26.63
C SER A 103 -4.60 -32.59 -27.10
N LYS A 104 -5.74 -32.33 -27.71
CA LYS A 104 -6.15 -30.98 -28.12
C LYS A 104 -6.44 -30.10 -26.88
N ALA A 105 -7.14 -30.65 -25.89
CA ALA A 105 -7.57 -29.90 -24.72
C ALA A 105 -6.44 -29.69 -23.70
N ALA A 106 -5.54 -30.63 -23.49
CA ALA A 106 -4.53 -30.63 -22.43
C ALA A 106 -3.11 -30.29 -22.90
N VAL A 107 -2.76 -30.50 -24.20
CA VAL A 107 -1.43 -30.23 -24.73
C VAL A 107 -1.47 -29.29 -25.94
N GLY A 108 -2.56 -29.31 -26.72
CA GLY A 108 -2.79 -28.44 -27.85
C GLY A 108 -2.90 -26.95 -27.47
N GLN A 109 -3.45 -26.69 -26.33
CA GLN A 109 -3.53 -25.39 -25.69
C GLN A 109 -3.00 -25.48 -24.24
N TYR A 110 -2.74 -24.34 -23.60
CA TYR A 110 -2.33 -24.31 -22.21
C TYR A 110 -3.45 -24.83 -21.32
N LEU A 111 -3.15 -25.82 -20.47
CA LEU A 111 -4.15 -26.38 -19.55
C LEU A 111 -4.43 -25.41 -18.40
N ARG A 112 -5.55 -24.69 -18.50
CA ARG A 112 -6.03 -23.79 -17.43
C ARG A 112 -6.48 -24.57 -16.22
N GLU A 113 -6.42 -23.94 -15.05
CA GLU A 113 -6.91 -24.53 -13.80
C GLU A 113 -8.39 -24.89 -13.90
N SER A 114 -9.21 -23.98 -14.44
CA SER A 114 -10.65 -24.22 -14.67
C SER A 114 -10.97 -25.36 -15.63
N ALA A 115 -10.06 -25.69 -16.55
CA ALA A 115 -10.26 -26.77 -17.54
C ALA A 115 -9.87 -28.17 -17.04
N ILE A 116 -9.23 -28.29 -15.88
CA ILE A 116 -8.75 -29.58 -15.35
C ILE A 116 -9.89 -30.57 -15.21
N TYR A 117 -11.04 -30.13 -14.68
CA TYR A 117 -12.23 -30.99 -14.51
C TYR A 117 -12.78 -31.46 -15.86
N ASP A 118 -12.88 -30.56 -16.84
CA ASP A 118 -13.39 -30.91 -18.18
C ASP A 118 -12.47 -31.88 -18.90
N VAL A 119 -11.15 -31.71 -18.77
CA VAL A 119 -10.15 -32.65 -19.33
C VAL A 119 -10.22 -34.02 -18.64
N GLN A 120 -10.38 -34.04 -17.32
CA GLN A 120 -10.62 -35.26 -16.56
C GLN A 120 -11.88 -35.97 -17.09
N ALA A 121 -13.00 -35.23 -17.29
CA ALA A 121 -14.25 -35.80 -17.81
C ALA A 121 -14.10 -36.41 -19.22
N ILE A 122 -13.19 -35.90 -20.05
CA ILE A 122 -12.89 -36.51 -21.38
C ILE A 122 -12.30 -37.91 -21.23
N ILE A 123 -11.37 -38.12 -20.31
CA ILE A 123 -10.60 -39.38 -20.19
C ILE A 123 -11.23 -40.37 -19.21
N GLU A 124 -11.95 -39.89 -18.19
CA GLU A 124 -12.49 -40.68 -17.08
C GLU A 124 -13.27 -41.92 -17.52
N PRO A 125 -14.17 -41.86 -18.52
CA PRO A 125 -14.94 -43.08 -18.94
C PRO A 125 -14.04 -44.20 -19.44
N MET A 126 -13.01 -43.86 -20.22
CA MET A 126 -12.09 -44.86 -20.79
C MET A 126 -11.09 -45.38 -19.77
N VAL A 127 -10.49 -44.44 -18.96
CA VAL A 127 -9.52 -44.80 -17.92
C VAL A 127 -10.14 -45.67 -16.84
N ARG A 128 -11.37 -45.36 -16.41
CA ARG A 128 -12.10 -46.15 -15.41
C ARG A 128 -12.35 -47.61 -15.91
N LEU A 129 -12.66 -47.78 -17.20
CA LEU A 129 -12.86 -49.11 -17.78
C LEU A 129 -11.57 -49.89 -17.91
N PHE A 130 -10.50 -49.24 -18.36
CA PHE A 130 -9.16 -49.80 -18.43
C PHE A 130 -8.68 -50.26 -17.05
N ASN A 131 -8.75 -49.39 -16.03
CA ASN A 131 -8.27 -49.69 -14.68
C ASN A 131 -9.06 -50.78 -13.94
N LYS A 132 -10.28 -51.15 -14.40
CA LYS A 132 -11.04 -52.27 -13.87
C LYS A 132 -10.50 -53.64 -14.31
N ALA A 133 -9.90 -53.73 -15.47
CA ALA A 133 -9.41 -54.99 -16.03
C ALA A 133 -8.18 -54.78 -16.96
N PRO A 134 -7.05 -54.25 -16.48
CA PRO A 134 -5.90 -53.87 -17.32
C PRO A 134 -5.37 -55.05 -18.15
N ASN A 135 -5.21 -56.22 -17.51
CA ASN A 135 -4.69 -57.45 -18.16
C ASN A 135 -5.60 -57.89 -19.32
N LEU A 136 -6.91 -57.69 -19.25
CA LEU A 136 -7.85 -58.03 -20.34
C LEU A 136 -7.62 -57.09 -21.53
N TRP A 137 -7.42 -55.81 -21.29
CA TRP A 137 -7.13 -54.83 -22.32
C TRP A 137 -5.78 -55.10 -22.97
N GLU A 138 -4.75 -55.43 -22.19
CA GLU A 138 -3.40 -55.77 -22.67
C GLU A 138 -3.37 -57.06 -23.51
N SER A 139 -4.28 -58.01 -23.24
CA SER A 139 -4.40 -59.23 -24.03
C SER A 139 -5.10 -59.03 -25.38
N HIS A 140 -5.80 -57.90 -25.58
CA HIS A 140 -6.58 -57.63 -26.79
C HIS A 140 -6.08 -56.40 -27.58
N LEU A 141 -5.36 -55.50 -26.94
CA LEU A 141 -4.75 -54.33 -27.56
C LEU A 141 -3.25 -54.45 -27.64
N SER A 142 -2.69 -53.94 -28.73
CA SER A 142 -1.21 -53.85 -28.92
C SER A 142 -0.84 -52.58 -29.62
N GLY A 143 0.46 -52.24 -29.62
CA GLY A 143 0.98 -51.08 -30.34
C GLY A 143 0.43 -49.76 -29.79
N GLU A 144 0.14 -48.82 -30.69
CA GLU A 144 -0.25 -47.44 -30.41
C GLU A 144 -1.52 -47.30 -29.55
N PRO A 145 -2.62 -48.02 -29.78
CA PRO A 145 -3.82 -47.94 -28.95
C PRO A 145 -3.56 -48.28 -27.47
N LEU A 146 -2.80 -49.35 -27.23
CA LEU A 146 -2.42 -49.74 -25.87
C LEU A 146 -1.55 -48.69 -25.17
N GLN A 147 -0.59 -48.15 -25.87
CA GLN A 147 0.28 -47.06 -25.34
C GLN A 147 -0.55 -45.80 -24.99
N LYS A 148 -1.51 -45.44 -25.85
CA LYS A 148 -2.39 -44.29 -25.63
C LYS A 148 -3.23 -44.44 -24.37
N ILE A 149 -3.90 -45.61 -24.17
CA ILE A 149 -4.74 -45.79 -22.99
C ILE A 149 -3.95 -45.92 -21.70
N LYS A 150 -2.77 -46.55 -21.72
CA LYS A 150 -1.84 -46.57 -20.59
C LYS A 150 -1.42 -45.18 -20.20
N LYS A 151 -1.04 -44.35 -21.17
CA LYS A 151 -0.65 -42.95 -20.91
C LYS A 151 -1.80 -42.12 -20.33
N LEU A 152 -3.03 -42.30 -20.80
CA LEU A 152 -4.20 -41.65 -20.22
C LEU A 152 -4.43 -42.10 -18.76
N SER A 153 -4.22 -43.38 -18.47
CA SER A 153 -4.34 -43.93 -17.12
C SER A 153 -3.27 -43.39 -16.17
N GLU A 154 -2.02 -43.26 -16.63
CA GLU A 154 -0.90 -42.69 -15.85
C GLU A 154 -1.11 -41.23 -15.55
N LEU A 155 -1.75 -40.48 -16.45
CA LEU A 155 -2.07 -39.07 -16.28
C LEU A 155 -3.29 -38.80 -15.41
N SER A 156 -4.07 -39.81 -15.05
CA SER A 156 -5.27 -39.69 -14.23
C SER A 156 -4.93 -39.89 -12.73
N PRO A 157 -5.39 -39.02 -11.82
CA PRO A 157 -6.21 -37.83 -12.08
C PRO A 157 -5.42 -36.69 -12.70
N ILE A 158 -6.07 -35.96 -13.61
CA ILE A 158 -5.45 -34.86 -14.35
C ILE A 158 -4.93 -33.77 -13.40
N SER A 159 -5.58 -33.53 -12.24
CA SER A 159 -5.12 -32.58 -11.23
C SER A 159 -3.68 -32.87 -10.76
N SER A 160 -3.29 -34.12 -10.61
CA SER A 160 -1.94 -34.52 -10.22
C SER A 160 -0.92 -34.35 -11.34
N SER A 161 -1.34 -34.41 -12.58
CA SER A 161 -0.50 -34.37 -13.79
C SER A 161 -0.55 -33.02 -14.49
N ALA A 162 -1.31 -32.03 -13.95
CA ALA A 162 -1.55 -30.75 -14.59
C ALA A 162 -0.25 -29.99 -14.92
N ASN A 163 0.69 -29.91 -13.97
CA ASN A 163 1.94 -29.22 -14.17
C ASN A 163 2.81 -29.86 -15.26
N TYR A 164 2.89 -31.19 -15.30
CA TYR A 164 3.58 -31.91 -16.35
C TYR A 164 2.97 -31.63 -17.75
N LEU A 165 1.64 -31.60 -17.85
CA LEU A 165 0.94 -31.26 -19.10
C LEU A 165 1.18 -29.81 -19.54
N ARG A 166 1.21 -28.86 -18.57
CA ARG A 166 1.55 -27.46 -18.79
C ARG A 166 2.98 -27.31 -19.32
N GLU A 167 3.95 -28.01 -18.71
CA GLU A 167 5.36 -28.02 -19.14
C GLU A 167 5.52 -28.56 -20.55
N LEU A 168 4.83 -29.66 -20.89
CA LEU A 168 4.82 -30.21 -22.26
C LEU A 168 4.30 -29.20 -23.29
N HIS A 169 3.22 -28.50 -22.97
CA HIS A 169 2.68 -27.44 -23.83
C HIS A 169 3.68 -26.33 -24.00
N VAL A 170 4.23 -25.79 -22.89
CA VAL A 170 5.20 -24.71 -22.89
C VAL A 170 6.43 -25.07 -23.71
N GLY A 171 7.04 -26.24 -23.47
CA GLY A 171 8.23 -26.69 -24.20
C GLY A 171 7.99 -26.79 -25.71
N ARG A 172 6.82 -27.33 -26.11
CA ARG A 172 6.43 -27.42 -27.52
C ARG A 172 6.29 -26.06 -28.18
N VAL A 173 5.61 -25.10 -27.52
CA VAL A 173 5.40 -23.76 -28.07
C VAL A 173 6.69 -22.97 -28.12
N LEU A 174 7.53 -23.03 -27.09
CA LEU A 174 8.82 -22.35 -27.04
C LEU A 174 9.73 -22.81 -28.18
N ASN A 175 9.78 -24.13 -28.46
CA ASN A 175 10.57 -24.68 -29.55
C ASN A 175 10.01 -24.27 -30.92
N ALA A 176 8.70 -24.38 -31.13
CA ALA A 176 8.05 -24.05 -32.40
C ALA A 176 8.14 -22.55 -32.76
N ARG A 177 8.25 -21.67 -31.76
CA ARG A 177 8.22 -20.21 -31.93
C ARG A 177 9.51 -19.51 -31.55
N LYS A 178 10.62 -20.24 -31.51
CA LYS A 178 11.92 -19.69 -31.12
C LYS A 178 12.25 -18.42 -31.92
N THR A 179 12.12 -18.44 -33.24
CA THR A 179 12.39 -17.30 -34.12
C THR A 179 11.55 -16.08 -33.77
N PHE A 180 10.27 -16.26 -33.43
CA PHE A 180 9.40 -15.17 -33.00
C PHE A 180 9.95 -14.52 -31.72
N TYR A 181 10.30 -15.31 -30.69
CA TYR A 181 10.82 -14.76 -29.44
C TYR A 181 12.20 -14.12 -29.57
N ASP A 182 12.98 -14.55 -30.57
CA ASP A 182 14.31 -13.98 -30.84
C ASP A 182 14.22 -12.64 -31.57
N SER A 183 13.09 -12.33 -32.25
CA SER A 183 12.97 -11.19 -33.15
C SER A 183 11.85 -10.18 -32.80
N ILE A 184 10.97 -10.51 -31.86
CA ILE A 184 9.81 -9.65 -31.53
C ILE A 184 10.20 -8.31 -30.91
N GLU A 185 11.33 -8.23 -30.23
CA GLU A 185 11.88 -7.02 -29.64
C GLU A 185 13.30 -6.76 -30.20
N SER A 186 13.89 -5.61 -29.88
CA SER A 186 15.26 -5.27 -30.29
C SER A 186 16.31 -6.24 -29.77
N ASN A 187 16.06 -6.85 -28.64
CA ASN A 187 16.86 -7.94 -28.07
C ASN A 187 15.99 -9.19 -27.94
N PRO A 188 16.54 -10.41 -28.10
CA PRO A 188 15.83 -11.64 -27.87
C PRO A 188 15.19 -11.66 -26.46
N LEU A 189 13.96 -12.16 -26.37
CA LEU A 189 13.32 -12.33 -25.07
C LEU A 189 14.10 -13.33 -24.21
N THR A 190 14.21 -13.05 -22.92
CA THR A 190 14.79 -13.99 -21.93
C THR A 190 13.88 -15.22 -21.75
N GLU A 191 14.39 -16.26 -21.13
CA GLU A 191 13.62 -17.49 -20.89
C GLU A 191 12.35 -17.20 -20.06
N GLU A 192 12.46 -16.39 -18.99
CA GLU A 192 11.33 -16.00 -18.15
C GLU A 192 10.31 -15.15 -18.94
N GLN A 193 10.78 -14.23 -19.79
CA GLN A 193 9.89 -13.46 -20.66
C GLN A 193 9.14 -14.36 -21.63
N ARG A 194 9.80 -15.32 -22.27
CA ARG A 194 9.16 -16.32 -23.17
C ARG A 194 8.15 -17.16 -22.41
N LEU A 195 8.51 -17.65 -21.23
CA LEU A 195 7.63 -18.42 -20.36
C LEU A 195 6.35 -17.62 -20.05
N SER A 196 6.49 -16.35 -19.62
CA SER A 196 5.35 -15.49 -19.32
C SER A 196 4.44 -15.22 -20.53
N VAL A 197 4.99 -15.20 -21.74
CA VAL A 197 4.21 -15.06 -22.98
C VAL A 197 3.37 -16.30 -23.25
N VAL A 198 3.92 -17.50 -23.04
CA VAL A 198 3.26 -18.80 -23.38
C VAL A 198 2.27 -19.26 -22.31
N GLN A 199 2.43 -18.85 -21.06
CA GLN A 199 1.51 -19.19 -19.98
C GLN A 199 0.17 -18.48 -20.16
N HIS A 200 -0.92 -19.23 -20.17
CA HIS A 200 -2.29 -18.74 -20.39
C HIS A 200 -3.28 -19.37 -19.39
N ASP A 201 -2.88 -19.44 -18.10
CA ASP A 201 -3.79 -19.92 -17.05
C ASP A 201 -4.96 -18.94 -16.84
N ASP A 202 -5.92 -19.28 -16.03
CA ASP A 202 -7.01 -18.37 -15.64
C ASP A 202 -6.45 -17.10 -15.02
N PHE A 203 -5.47 -17.27 -14.13
CA PHE A 203 -4.73 -16.17 -13.51
C PHE A 203 -3.24 -16.33 -13.73
N ASN A 204 -2.60 -15.29 -14.28
CA ASN A 204 -1.17 -15.27 -14.53
C ASN A 204 -0.57 -14.00 -13.93
N MET A 205 0.45 -14.16 -13.12
CA MET A 205 1.18 -13.06 -12.52
C MET A 205 2.61 -13.01 -13.04
N VAL A 206 3.00 -11.89 -13.61
CA VAL A 206 4.37 -11.60 -14.04
C VAL A 206 4.96 -10.56 -13.08
N LEU A 207 5.78 -11.06 -12.17
CA LEU A 207 6.46 -10.25 -11.18
C LEU A 207 7.80 -9.78 -11.76
N ALA A 208 7.94 -8.50 -11.94
CA ALA A 208 9.07 -7.91 -12.65
C ALA A 208 9.81 -6.91 -11.77
N ALA A 209 11.09 -6.67 -12.01
CA ALA A 209 11.82 -5.55 -11.43
C ALA A 209 11.91 -4.38 -12.44
N ALA A 210 12.51 -3.26 -12.00
CA ALA A 210 12.72 -2.11 -12.87
C ALA A 210 13.65 -2.49 -14.05
N GLY A 211 13.23 -2.18 -15.28
CA GLY A 211 14.05 -2.43 -16.47
C GLY A 211 14.10 -3.87 -16.98
N THR A 212 13.27 -4.79 -16.43
CA THR A 212 13.25 -6.20 -16.86
C THR A 212 12.33 -6.50 -18.05
N GLY A 213 11.80 -5.47 -18.72
CA GLY A 213 11.01 -5.62 -19.93
C GLY A 213 9.53 -5.95 -19.72
N LYS A 214 8.88 -5.41 -18.67
CA LYS A 214 7.42 -5.53 -18.44
C LYS A 214 6.61 -5.25 -19.70
N THR A 215 6.81 -4.08 -20.31
CA THR A 215 6.14 -3.67 -21.55
C THR A 215 6.43 -4.61 -22.72
N SER A 216 7.65 -5.14 -22.83
CA SER A 216 8.02 -6.12 -23.87
C SER A 216 7.22 -7.40 -23.75
N VAL A 217 7.02 -7.92 -22.52
CA VAL A 217 6.17 -9.09 -22.27
C VAL A 217 4.72 -8.82 -22.66
N MET A 218 4.17 -7.66 -22.28
CA MET A 218 2.79 -7.29 -22.62
C MET A 218 2.57 -7.25 -24.14
N VAL A 219 3.48 -6.60 -24.87
CA VAL A 219 3.42 -6.51 -26.33
C VAL A 219 3.61 -7.86 -27.00
N ALA A 220 4.62 -8.64 -26.57
CA ALA A 220 4.90 -9.96 -27.11
C ALA A 220 3.74 -10.93 -26.87
N LYS A 221 3.14 -10.95 -25.65
CA LYS A 221 2.02 -11.80 -25.32
C LYS A 221 0.79 -11.46 -26.14
N THR A 222 0.46 -10.18 -26.28
CA THR A 222 -0.65 -9.70 -27.12
C THR A 222 -0.45 -10.16 -28.58
N THR A 223 0.76 -9.97 -29.11
CA THR A 223 1.09 -10.37 -30.50
C THR A 223 1.03 -11.89 -30.66
N ASP A 224 1.56 -12.67 -29.71
CA ASP A 224 1.55 -14.14 -29.75
C ASP A 224 0.12 -14.70 -29.74
N ILE A 225 -0.76 -14.17 -28.88
CA ILE A 225 -2.18 -14.55 -28.81
C ILE A 225 -2.87 -14.35 -30.16
N LEU A 226 -2.66 -13.21 -30.80
CA LEU A 226 -3.28 -12.84 -32.07
C LEU A 226 -2.72 -13.64 -33.24
N GLU A 227 -1.40 -13.78 -33.35
CA GLU A 227 -0.73 -14.52 -34.43
C GLU A 227 -1.04 -16.01 -34.37
N ARG A 228 -1.08 -16.61 -33.17
CA ARG A 228 -1.51 -18.01 -32.96
C ARG A 228 -3.02 -18.19 -33.08
N LYS A 229 -3.79 -17.15 -33.29
CA LYS A 229 -5.26 -17.17 -33.39
C LYS A 229 -5.91 -17.81 -32.15
N LEU A 230 -5.37 -17.60 -30.96
CA LEU A 230 -5.94 -18.06 -29.70
C LEU A 230 -7.20 -17.25 -29.36
N ALA A 231 -7.25 -16.00 -29.82
CA ALA A 231 -8.41 -15.12 -29.72
C ALA A 231 -8.48 -14.22 -30.97
N LYS A 232 -9.66 -13.65 -31.20
CA LYS A 232 -9.84 -12.60 -32.19
C LYS A 232 -9.33 -11.27 -31.67
N PRO A 233 -8.99 -10.29 -32.54
CA PRO A 233 -8.52 -8.99 -32.11
C PRO A 233 -9.40 -8.28 -31.06
N GLU A 234 -10.72 -8.35 -31.22
CA GLU A 234 -11.71 -7.75 -30.31
C GLU A 234 -11.82 -8.47 -28.96
N GLU A 235 -11.33 -9.71 -28.88
CA GLU A 235 -11.38 -10.55 -27.68
C GLU A 235 -10.15 -10.37 -26.78
N VAL A 236 -9.17 -9.50 -27.15
CA VAL A 236 -7.96 -9.23 -26.37
C VAL A 236 -7.96 -7.80 -25.89
N MET A 237 -7.89 -7.59 -24.59
CA MET A 237 -7.88 -6.28 -23.95
C MET A 237 -6.61 -6.08 -23.13
N VAL A 238 -6.04 -4.86 -23.21
CA VAL A 238 -4.89 -4.42 -22.41
C VAL A 238 -5.31 -3.19 -21.60
N LEU A 239 -5.14 -3.28 -20.28
CA LEU A 239 -5.41 -2.20 -19.34
C LEU A 239 -4.10 -1.62 -18.82
N ALA A 240 -3.90 -0.33 -19.02
CA ALA A 240 -2.78 0.42 -18.48
C ALA A 240 -3.21 1.26 -17.29
N TYR A 241 -2.27 1.55 -16.38
CA TYR A 241 -2.55 2.38 -15.21
C TYR A 241 -2.87 3.84 -15.61
N GLY A 242 -2.11 4.41 -16.54
CA GLY A 242 -2.26 5.81 -16.95
C GLY A 242 -2.13 6.04 -18.45
N ASN A 243 -2.47 7.24 -18.88
CA ASN A 243 -2.48 7.62 -20.33
C ASN A 243 -1.10 7.52 -21.00
N ALA A 244 -0.02 7.86 -20.27
CA ALA A 244 1.34 7.75 -20.80
C ALA A 244 1.73 6.29 -21.10
N ALA A 245 1.44 5.37 -20.15
CA ALA A 245 1.68 3.94 -20.33
C ALA A 245 0.80 3.36 -21.46
N ALA A 246 -0.48 3.73 -21.53
CA ALA A 246 -1.35 3.30 -22.63
C ALA A 246 -0.82 3.77 -23.98
N LYS A 247 -0.32 5.02 -24.09
CA LYS A 247 0.26 5.56 -25.31
C LYS A 247 1.53 4.81 -25.72
N GLU A 248 2.42 4.54 -24.79
CA GLU A 248 3.64 3.76 -25.06
C GLU A 248 3.30 2.35 -25.55
N LEU A 249 2.40 1.65 -24.85
CA LEU A 249 1.92 0.32 -25.26
C LEU A 249 1.33 0.33 -26.67
N ARG A 250 0.53 1.34 -27.03
CA ARG A 250 -0.06 1.46 -28.38
C ARG A 250 1.03 1.66 -29.45
N ILE A 251 2.01 2.53 -29.22
CA ILE A 251 3.12 2.77 -30.16
C ILE A 251 3.89 1.49 -30.40
N ARG A 252 4.33 0.81 -29.33
CA ARG A 252 5.11 -0.42 -29.44
C ARG A 252 4.30 -1.57 -30.05
N SER A 253 3.04 -1.74 -29.63
CA SER A 253 2.16 -2.78 -30.20
C SER A 253 1.90 -2.53 -31.68
N LYS A 254 1.72 -1.29 -32.11
CA LYS A 254 1.52 -0.97 -33.54
C LYS A 254 2.66 -1.44 -34.43
N GLU A 255 3.88 -1.20 -34.01
CA GLU A 255 5.08 -1.66 -34.75
C GLU A 255 5.14 -3.17 -34.85
N ARG A 256 4.92 -3.89 -33.75
CA ARG A 256 5.01 -5.35 -33.67
C ARG A 256 3.87 -6.06 -34.39
N LEU A 257 2.66 -5.59 -34.25
CA LEU A 257 1.49 -6.14 -34.96
C LEU A 257 1.61 -5.94 -36.48
N LYS A 258 2.15 -4.80 -36.92
CA LYS A 258 2.43 -4.57 -38.34
C LYS A 258 3.49 -5.57 -38.87
N ALA A 259 4.55 -5.81 -38.12
CA ALA A 259 5.58 -6.80 -38.46
C ALA A 259 5.02 -8.23 -38.55
N ALA A 260 4.01 -8.56 -37.72
CA ALA A 260 3.31 -9.83 -37.71
C ALA A 260 2.13 -9.90 -38.72
N ASN A 261 1.95 -8.90 -39.63
CA ASN A 261 0.85 -8.79 -40.58
C ASN A 261 -0.56 -8.81 -39.94
N ILE A 262 -0.68 -8.29 -38.70
CA ILE A 262 -1.96 -8.16 -37.99
C ILE A 262 -2.44 -6.71 -38.15
N HIS A 263 -3.49 -6.50 -38.96
CA HIS A 263 -3.97 -5.14 -39.32
C HIS A 263 -5.29 -4.77 -38.69
N HIS A 264 -6.03 -5.72 -38.10
CA HIS A 264 -7.41 -5.53 -37.61
C HIS A 264 -7.51 -5.31 -36.10
N TYR A 265 -6.39 -5.09 -35.39
CA TYR A 265 -6.39 -4.79 -33.96
C TYR A 265 -6.53 -3.29 -33.74
N ASP A 266 -7.68 -2.90 -33.19
CA ASP A 266 -7.96 -1.50 -32.84
C ASP A 266 -7.20 -1.13 -31.55
N LEU A 267 -6.02 -0.52 -31.73
CA LEU A 267 -5.14 -0.13 -30.63
C LEU A 267 -5.79 0.84 -29.65
N ASP A 268 -6.60 1.78 -30.15
CA ASP A 268 -7.23 2.81 -29.30
C ASP A 268 -8.39 2.24 -28.49
N LYS A 269 -9.08 1.27 -29.05
CA LYS A 269 -10.17 0.58 -28.39
C LYS A 269 -9.70 -0.52 -27.45
N GLN A 270 -8.69 -1.30 -27.81
CA GLN A 270 -8.26 -2.48 -27.06
C GLN A 270 -7.18 -2.19 -26.02
N ILE A 271 -6.36 -1.15 -26.21
CA ILE A 271 -5.38 -0.69 -25.23
C ILE A 271 -5.87 0.61 -24.60
N SER A 272 -6.32 0.55 -23.35
CA SER A 272 -6.95 1.69 -22.68
C SER A 272 -6.57 1.74 -21.20
N THR A 273 -6.88 2.88 -20.54
CA THR A 273 -6.81 2.93 -19.08
C THR A 273 -8.08 2.34 -18.46
N PHE A 274 -8.02 1.99 -17.15
CA PHE A 274 -9.19 1.54 -16.40
C PHE A 274 -10.37 2.51 -16.52
N HIS A 275 -10.14 3.81 -16.32
CA HIS A 275 -11.19 4.83 -16.42
C HIS A 275 -11.77 4.90 -17.83
N SER A 276 -10.93 4.90 -18.86
CA SER A 276 -11.41 4.90 -20.24
C SER A 276 -12.24 3.67 -20.56
N ARG A 277 -11.85 2.50 -20.04
CA ARG A 277 -12.62 1.26 -20.21
C ARG A 277 -13.94 1.30 -19.46
N GLY A 278 -13.92 1.70 -18.20
CA GLY A 278 -15.13 1.88 -17.40
C GLY A 278 -16.12 2.83 -18.09
N PHE A 279 -15.63 3.97 -18.56
CA PHE A 279 -16.44 4.93 -19.30
C PHE A 279 -17.08 4.32 -20.57
N GLN A 280 -16.32 3.54 -21.35
CA GLN A 280 -16.84 2.85 -22.54
C GLN A 280 -17.92 1.84 -22.19
N ILE A 281 -17.78 1.11 -21.08
CA ILE A 281 -18.79 0.17 -20.60
C ILE A 281 -20.06 0.89 -20.18
N VAL A 282 -19.94 2.01 -19.45
CA VAL A 282 -21.10 2.82 -19.04
C VAL A 282 -21.84 3.37 -20.25
N ALA A 283 -21.14 3.96 -21.23
CA ALA A 283 -21.74 4.45 -22.47
C ALA A 283 -22.46 3.34 -23.24
N ALA A 284 -21.80 2.18 -23.39
CA ALA A 284 -22.38 1.03 -24.09
C ALA A 284 -23.64 0.46 -23.39
N ALA A 285 -23.60 0.37 -22.05
CA ALA A 285 -24.75 -0.06 -21.26
C ALA A 285 -25.95 0.89 -21.39
N GLN A 286 -25.68 2.19 -21.61
CA GLN A 286 -26.70 3.21 -21.87
C GLN A 286 -27.03 3.36 -23.35
N LYS A 287 -26.47 2.52 -24.23
CA LYS A 287 -26.70 2.54 -25.69
C LYS A 287 -26.35 3.85 -26.38
N GLN A 288 -25.31 4.54 -25.88
CA GLN A 288 -24.79 5.79 -26.42
C GLN A 288 -23.40 5.62 -27.03
N SER A 289 -23.05 6.45 -28.02
CA SER A 289 -21.68 6.51 -28.50
C SER A 289 -20.76 7.13 -27.46
N VAL A 290 -19.50 6.67 -27.39
CA VAL A 290 -18.51 7.15 -26.41
C VAL A 290 -18.27 8.65 -26.52
N GLU A 291 -18.26 9.18 -27.76
CA GLU A 291 -18.00 10.61 -28.02
C GLU A 291 -19.17 11.50 -27.57
N GLU A 292 -20.36 11.09 -27.88
CA GLU A 292 -21.58 11.79 -27.49
C GLU A 292 -21.78 11.75 -25.98
N PHE A 293 -21.58 10.54 -25.37
CA PHE A 293 -21.65 10.35 -23.95
C PHE A 293 -20.64 11.22 -23.19
N ARG A 294 -19.41 11.39 -23.72
CA ARG A 294 -18.38 12.24 -23.10
C ARG A 294 -18.76 13.72 -23.11
N LYS A 295 -19.32 14.22 -24.19
CA LYS A 295 -19.72 15.61 -24.28
C LYS A 295 -20.83 15.98 -23.29
N LEU A 296 -21.73 15.03 -23.03
CA LEU A 296 -22.91 15.25 -22.20
C LEU A 296 -22.70 15.00 -20.72
N ASN A 297 -21.76 14.12 -20.36
CA ASN A 297 -21.74 13.52 -19.03
C ASN A 297 -20.44 13.74 -18.21
N MET A 298 -19.42 14.42 -18.74
CA MET A 298 -18.22 14.72 -17.97
C MET A 298 -18.43 15.85 -16.98
N SER A 299 -18.17 15.61 -15.71
CA SER A 299 -18.33 16.60 -14.65
C SER A 299 -17.21 17.64 -14.65
N TRP A 300 -17.57 18.89 -14.40
CA TRP A 300 -16.64 19.98 -14.10
C TRP A 300 -16.02 19.87 -12.70
N LEU A 301 -16.64 19.10 -11.79
CA LEU A 301 -16.14 18.85 -10.43
C LEU A 301 -14.89 17.96 -10.38
N VAL A 302 -14.40 17.46 -11.53
CA VAL A 302 -13.11 16.75 -11.62
C VAL A 302 -11.91 17.68 -11.36
N GLU A 303 -12.10 19.00 -11.47
CA GLU A 303 -11.05 19.97 -11.18
C GLU A 303 -11.04 20.36 -9.70
N LYS A 304 -9.86 20.26 -9.07
CA LYS A 304 -9.71 20.50 -7.62
C LYS A 304 -10.31 21.83 -7.14
N PRO A 305 -10.12 22.97 -7.80
CA PRO A 305 -10.71 24.24 -7.32
C PRO A 305 -12.24 24.21 -7.26
N ALA A 306 -12.88 23.64 -8.30
CA ALA A 306 -14.33 23.52 -8.35
C ALA A 306 -14.88 22.55 -7.29
N LEU A 307 -14.18 21.44 -7.05
CA LEU A 307 -14.54 20.49 -6.00
C LEU A 307 -14.42 21.11 -4.61
N LEU A 308 -13.35 21.85 -4.33
CA LEU A 308 -13.18 22.55 -3.03
C LEU A 308 -14.28 23.60 -2.82
N GLU A 309 -14.68 24.31 -3.85
CA GLU A 309 -15.79 25.25 -3.77
C GLU A 309 -17.12 24.53 -3.50
N PHE A 310 -17.38 23.42 -4.17
CA PHE A 310 -18.56 22.58 -3.91
C PHE A 310 -18.59 22.10 -2.45
N ILE A 311 -17.48 21.56 -1.95
CA ILE A 311 -17.37 21.08 -0.58
C ILE A 311 -17.62 22.21 0.42
N ASN A 312 -17.02 23.39 0.17
CA ASN A 312 -17.22 24.55 1.04
C ASN A 312 -18.69 24.97 1.10
N ASN A 313 -19.35 25.08 -0.06
CA ASN A 313 -20.76 25.49 -0.12
C ASN A 313 -21.67 24.45 0.54
N TRP A 314 -21.40 23.16 0.29
CA TRP A 314 -22.14 22.08 0.94
C TRP A 314 -21.95 22.10 2.46
N LEU A 315 -20.71 22.25 2.95
CA LEU A 315 -20.42 22.26 4.38
C LEU A 315 -21.10 23.41 5.10
N VAL A 316 -21.09 24.60 4.50
CA VAL A 316 -21.81 25.76 5.05
C VAL A 316 -23.31 25.48 5.15
N THR A 317 -23.91 24.94 4.08
CA THR A 317 -25.33 24.56 4.07
C THR A 317 -25.62 23.49 5.12
N PHE A 318 -24.79 22.46 5.23
CA PHE A 318 -24.92 21.38 6.20
C PHE A 318 -24.95 21.92 7.64
N ILE A 319 -24.01 22.82 7.99
CA ILE A 319 -23.93 23.45 9.31
C ILE A 319 -25.17 24.32 9.58
N GLU A 320 -25.69 25.01 8.57
CA GLU A 320 -26.84 25.92 8.69
C GLU A 320 -28.19 25.22 8.71
N GLU A 321 -28.29 23.98 8.29
CA GLU A 321 -29.52 23.24 8.15
C GLU A 321 -30.14 22.89 9.52
N SER A 322 -29.34 22.40 10.48
CA SER A 322 -29.83 22.00 11.79
C SER A 322 -28.78 22.22 12.90
N GLU A 323 -29.24 22.28 14.16
CA GLU A 323 -28.36 22.31 15.32
C GLU A 323 -27.58 21.00 15.48
N GLU A 324 -28.19 19.86 15.10
CA GLU A 324 -27.57 18.54 15.09
C GLU A 324 -26.36 18.52 14.15
N ASN A 325 -26.54 19.01 12.91
CA ASN A 325 -25.44 19.10 11.93
C ASN A 325 -24.30 20.01 12.40
N LEU A 326 -24.62 21.12 13.04
CA LEU A 326 -23.62 22.02 13.63
C LEU A 326 -22.82 21.29 14.73
N ASN A 327 -23.49 20.53 15.59
CA ASN A 327 -22.84 19.75 16.65
C ASN A 327 -21.97 18.63 16.07
N ILE A 328 -22.45 17.88 15.05
CA ILE A 328 -21.66 16.88 14.32
C ILE A 328 -20.36 17.53 13.79
N PHE A 329 -20.46 18.69 13.16
CA PHE A 329 -19.28 19.41 12.65
C PHE A 329 -18.32 19.80 13.79
N ILE A 330 -18.82 20.38 14.87
CA ILE A 330 -17.99 20.78 16.03
C ILE A 330 -17.24 19.57 16.62
N GLU A 331 -17.88 18.42 16.72
CA GLU A 331 -17.25 17.18 17.20
C GLU A 331 -16.12 16.67 16.30
N THR A 332 -16.17 16.97 15.01
CA THR A 332 -15.12 16.55 14.05
C THR A 332 -13.94 17.52 13.98
N VAL A 333 -14.11 18.78 14.39
CA VAL A 333 -13.06 19.82 14.29
C VAL A 333 -11.97 19.63 15.33
N TYR A 334 -12.29 19.08 16.49
CA TYR A 334 -11.36 18.98 17.61
C TYR A 334 -10.76 17.58 17.75
N TYR A 335 -9.45 17.54 17.94
CA TYR A 335 -8.78 16.30 18.30
C TYR A 335 -9.05 15.97 19.78
N ALA A 336 -9.97 15.06 20.01
CA ALA A 336 -10.38 14.63 21.33
C ALA A 336 -9.32 13.71 21.98
N TYR A 337 -8.26 14.33 22.50
CA TYR A 337 -7.14 13.62 23.10
C TYR A 337 -7.39 13.28 24.57
N ASN A 338 -7.19 12.01 24.92
CA ASN A 338 -7.21 11.56 26.31
C ASN A 338 -5.78 11.55 26.88
N PRO A 339 -5.43 12.47 27.82
CA PRO A 339 -4.09 12.55 28.40
C PRO A 339 -3.65 11.28 29.13
N PHE A 340 -4.60 10.50 29.67
CA PHE A 340 -4.30 9.28 30.45
C PHE A 340 -3.79 8.11 29.59
N LEU A 341 -3.94 8.18 28.26
CA LEU A 341 -3.36 7.19 27.34
C LEU A 341 -1.85 7.37 27.15
N SER A 342 -1.26 8.44 27.65
CA SER A 342 0.18 8.69 27.54
C SER A 342 0.95 8.12 28.73
N GLU A 343 1.95 7.28 28.43
CA GLU A 343 2.82 6.66 29.44
C GLU A 343 3.93 7.59 29.95
N SER A 344 4.19 8.72 29.24
CA SER A 344 5.23 9.69 29.60
C SER A 344 4.89 11.10 29.12
N GLU A 345 5.60 12.10 29.70
CA GLU A 345 5.46 13.49 29.27
C GLU A 345 5.86 13.67 27.79
N GLU A 346 6.92 12.98 27.33
CA GLU A 346 7.35 13.03 25.93
C GLU A 346 6.29 12.45 24.98
N ALA A 347 5.63 11.36 25.36
CA ALA A 347 4.54 10.77 24.60
C ALA A 347 3.35 11.74 24.51
N HIS A 348 3.01 12.41 25.61
CA HIS A 348 1.98 13.42 25.67
C HIS A 348 2.31 14.62 24.78
N GLN A 349 3.53 15.17 24.88
CA GLN A 349 3.96 16.29 24.04
C GLN A 349 4.00 15.93 22.55
N GLU A 350 4.39 14.71 22.20
CA GLU A 350 4.38 14.27 20.79
C GLU A 350 2.95 14.11 20.25
N ALA A 351 2.02 13.62 21.07
CA ALA A 351 0.60 13.51 20.69
C ALA A 351 -0.05 14.87 20.43
N LEU A 352 0.35 15.90 21.18
CA LEU A 352 -0.15 17.27 21.03
C LEU A 352 0.64 18.12 20.01
N LYS A 353 1.75 17.62 19.49
CA LYS A 353 2.63 18.38 18.60
C LYS A 353 1.93 18.86 17.33
N GLY A 354 1.89 20.17 17.17
CA GLY A 354 1.23 20.83 16.04
C GLY A 354 -0.29 20.90 16.14
N LYS A 355 -0.89 20.38 17.21
CA LYS A 355 -2.31 20.55 17.53
C LYS A 355 -2.49 21.83 18.35
N LYS A 356 -3.45 22.66 17.97
CA LYS A 356 -3.85 23.84 18.70
C LYS A 356 -5.30 23.70 19.10
N TYR A 357 -5.59 23.96 20.35
CA TYR A 357 -6.92 23.98 20.87
C TYR A 357 -7.43 25.41 20.96
N ILE A 358 -8.38 25.74 20.10
CA ILE A 358 -8.98 27.07 20.02
C ILE A 358 -10.48 26.90 20.24
N THR A 359 -11.05 27.57 21.22
CA THR A 359 -12.49 27.57 21.49
C THR A 359 -13.28 28.25 20.36
N LEU A 360 -14.59 28.03 20.29
CA LEU A 360 -15.46 28.64 19.27
C LEU A 360 -15.37 30.17 19.25
N ASN A 361 -15.15 30.82 20.39
CA ASN A 361 -14.95 32.26 20.49
C ASN A 361 -13.49 32.73 20.32
N GLY A 362 -12.56 31.81 19.88
CA GLY A 362 -11.21 32.16 19.49
C GLY A 362 -10.17 32.19 20.59
N VAL A 363 -10.44 31.65 21.76
CA VAL A 363 -9.48 31.58 22.87
C VAL A 363 -8.62 30.33 22.72
N GLU A 364 -7.30 30.47 22.66
CA GLU A 364 -6.35 29.35 22.64
C GLU A 364 -6.21 28.79 24.08
N VAL A 365 -6.45 27.48 24.23
CA VAL A 365 -6.41 26.76 25.51
C VAL A 365 -5.41 25.59 25.44
N LYS A 366 -5.06 24.99 26.58
CA LYS A 366 -4.00 23.99 26.68
C LYS A 366 -4.43 22.58 26.28
N GLY A 367 -5.71 22.25 26.41
CA GLY A 367 -6.18 20.89 26.22
C GLY A 367 -7.61 20.79 25.70
N TYR A 368 -7.95 19.59 25.19
CA TYR A 368 -9.26 19.32 24.61
C TYR A 368 -10.41 19.53 25.62
N GLN A 369 -10.22 19.07 26.88
CA GLN A 369 -11.26 19.16 27.89
C GLN A 369 -11.55 20.61 28.29
N GLU A 370 -10.52 21.46 28.25
CA GLU A 370 -10.69 22.92 28.45
C GLU A 370 -11.45 23.56 27.26
N VAL A 371 -11.25 23.03 26.00
CA VAL A 371 -12.09 23.47 24.87
C VAL A 371 -13.55 23.20 25.14
N LEU A 372 -13.88 22.02 25.67
CA LEU A 372 -15.27 21.66 25.96
C LEU A 372 -15.89 22.60 26.99
N VAL A 373 -15.17 22.88 28.08
CA VAL A 373 -15.60 23.84 29.08
C VAL A 373 -15.80 25.24 28.49
N GLY A 374 -14.80 25.75 27.74
CA GLY A 374 -14.87 27.07 27.13
C GLY A 374 -15.97 27.20 26.09
N ASN A 375 -16.17 26.15 25.24
CA ASN A 375 -17.23 26.10 24.26
C ASN A 375 -18.62 26.02 24.92
N TRP A 376 -18.75 25.25 26.00
CA TRP A 376 -19.99 25.17 26.74
C TRP A 376 -20.36 26.55 27.34
N LEU A 377 -19.40 27.25 27.98
CA LEU A 377 -19.59 28.59 28.50
C LEU A 377 -20.05 29.56 27.40
N PHE A 378 -19.35 29.55 26.25
CA PHE A 378 -19.67 30.41 25.12
C PHE A 378 -21.07 30.12 24.55
N LYS A 379 -21.40 28.86 24.28
CA LYS A 379 -22.74 28.46 23.79
C LYS A 379 -23.88 28.86 24.72
N ASN A 380 -23.60 28.94 26.00
CA ASN A 380 -24.57 29.30 27.01
C ASN A 380 -24.52 30.80 27.41
N GLY A 381 -23.85 31.63 26.61
CA GLY A 381 -23.83 33.08 26.80
C GLY A 381 -23.12 33.53 28.08
N ILE A 382 -22.21 32.71 28.61
CA ILE A 382 -21.42 32.97 29.79
C ILE A 382 -20.06 33.50 29.38
N GLU A 383 -19.81 34.78 29.58
CA GLU A 383 -18.51 35.38 29.28
C GLU A 383 -17.42 34.94 30.27
N TYR A 384 -16.24 34.65 29.78
CA TYR A 384 -15.13 34.19 30.60
C TYR A 384 -13.77 34.77 30.17
N VAL A 385 -12.79 34.64 31.07
CA VAL A 385 -11.36 34.91 30.80
C VAL A 385 -10.57 33.65 31.09
N TYR A 386 -9.77 33.19 30.15
CA TYR A 386 -8.92 32.01 30.29
C TYR A 386 -7.61 32.35 30.99
N GLU A 387 -7.19 31.52 31.93
CA GLU A 387 -5.97 31.64 32.74
C GLU A 387 -5.70 33.06 33.30
N PRO A 388 -6.69 33.68 33.98
CA PRO A 388 -6.50 34.98 34.59
C PRO A 388 -5.47 34.93 35.74
N ASP A 389 -4.69 35.98 35.90
CA ASP A 389 -3.82 36.12 37.08
C ASP A 389 -4.69 36.38 38.33
N TYR A 390 -4.79 35.36 39.17
CA TYR A 390 -5.64 35.40 40.35
C TYR A 390 -5.23 36.51 41.33
N SER A 391 -3.94 36.64 41.61
CA SER A 391 -3.39 37.64 42.52
C SER A 391 -3.64 39.07 42.06
N ASN A 392 -3.35 39.37 40.82
CA ASN A 392 -3.54 40.69 40.25
C ASN A 392 -5.02 41.10 40.24
N ARG A 393 -5.89 40.15 39.96
CA ARG A 393 -7.31 40.37 39.85
C ARG A 393 -7.95 40.69 41.18
N LEU A 394 -7.50 40.06 42.26
CA LEU A 394 -7.98 40.32 43.62
C LEU A 394 -7.18 41.42 44.31
N GLY A 395 -6.12 41.94 43.72
CA GLY A 395 -5.25 42.93 44.36
C GLY A 395 -4.49 42.41 45.59
N ILE A 396 -4.20 41.12 45.63
CA ILE A 396 -3.62 40.40 46.80
C ILE A 396 -2.29 39.73 46.44
N ASN A 397 -1.44 39.47 47.44
CA ASN A 397 -0.23 38.65 47.24
C ASN A 397 -0.38 37.33 48.01
N ILE A 398 -0.50 36.25 47.24
CA ILE A 398 -0.63 34.86 47.78
C ILE A 398 0.71 34.13 47.86
N GLY A 399 1.83 34.81 47.46
CA GLY A 399 3.18 34.26 47.55
C GLY A 399 3.60 33.28 46.47
N PHE A 400 2.71 32.94 45.53
CA PHE A 400 2.99 32.08 44.34
C PHE A 400 2.08 32.45 43.17
N PRO A 401 2.53 32.25 41.91
CA PRO A 401 1.70 32.53 40.75
C PRO A 401 0.59 31.46 40.65
N TYR A 402 -0.69 31.91 40.64
CA TYR A 402 -1.84 31.06 40.43
C TYR A 402 -2.71 31.62 39.31
N ARG A 403 -3.02 30.75 38.35
CA ARG A 403 -3.93 31.02 37.24
C ARG A 403 -4.92 29.88 37.14
N PRO A 404 -6.19 30.09 37.65
CA PRO A 404 -7.26 29.14 37.41
C PRO A 404 -7.58 29.05 35.92
N ASP A 405 -8.15 27.93 35.48
CA ASP A 405 -8.39 27.70 34.04
C ASP A 405 -9.34 28.76 33.47
N PHE A 406 -10.46 29.07 34.17
CA PHE A 406 -11.37 30.08 33.67
C PHE A 406 -11.84 30.98 34.87
N TYR A 407 -12.08 32.21 34.53
CA TYR A 407 -12.83 33.15 35.35
C TYR A 407 -14.12 33.53 34.65
N VAL A 408 -15.26 33.30 35.30
CA VAL A 408 -16.58 33.73 34.83
C VAL A 408 -16.74 35.23 35.12
N LYS A 409 -17.01 36.03 34.06
CA LYS A 409 -17.29 37.44 34.26
C LYS A 409 -18.57 37.64 35.09
N PRO A 410 -18.71 38.71 35.86
CA PRO A 410 -19.87 38.91 36.72
C PRO A 410 -21.17 38.78 35.96
N VAL A 411 -22.06 37.90 36.48
CA VAL A 411 -23.40 37.65 35.95
C VAL A 411 -24.41 38.27 36.90
N GLU A 412 -25.39 38.99 36.38
CA GLU A 412 -26.45 39.60 37.19
C GLU A 412 -27.27 38.54 37.93
N GLY A 413 -27.43 38.69 39.26
CA GLY A 413 -28.12 37.72 40.11
C GLY A 413 -27.28 36.55 40.61
N ALA A 414 -25.99 36.39 40.20
CA ALA A 414 -25.09 35.38 40.74
C ALA A 414 -24.78 35.61 42.23
N ILE A 415 -24.52 34.54 42.98
CA ILE A 415 -24.18 34.58 44.41
C ILE A 415 -22.87 35.33 44.65
N SER A 416 -21.89 35.18 43.75
CA SER A 416 -20.59 35.82 43.83
C SER A 416 -20.20 36.44 42.49
N ALA A 417 -19.48 37.57 42.52
CA ALA A 417 -18.83 38.18 41.34
C ALA A 417 -17.47 37.54 41.04
N GLN A 418 -16.95 36.66 41.92
CA GLN A 418 -15.60 36.05 41.81
C GLN A 418 -15.77 34.50 41.69
N ILE A 419 -16.27 34.06 40.53
CA ILE A 419 -16.45 32.63 40.19
C ILE A 419 -15.30 32.20 39.27
N TYR A 420 -14.59 31.14 39.67
CA TYR A 420 -13.50 30.53 38.94
C TYR A 420 -13.84 29.09 38.64
N ILE A 421 -13.31 28.56 37.54
CA ILE A 421 -13.46 27.16 37.11
C ILE A 421 -12.09 26.53 36.98
N GLU A 422 -11.91 25.35 37.51
CA GLU A 422 -10.75 24.48 37.32
C GLU A 422 -11.16 23.12 36.81
N HIS A 423 -10.47 22.64 35.81
CA HIS A 423 -10.65 21.29 35.29
C HIS A 423 -9.49 20.39 35.71
N PHE A 424 -9.71 19.49 36.64
CA PHE A 424 -8.67 18.67 37.23
C PHE A 424 -8.48 17.35 36.50
N GLY A 425 -7.21 17.04 36.05
CA GLY A 425 -6.81 15.82 35.37
C GLY A 425 -6.64 14.64 36.32
N ILE A 426 -7.71 14.19 36.99
CA ILE A 426 -7.75 12.98 37.84
C ILE A 426 -8.91 12.08 37.46
N ASP A 427 -8.74 10.76 37.66
CA ASP A 427 -9.82 9.77 37.67
C ASP A 427 -10.53 9.70 39.04
N ARG A 428 -11.55 8.84 39.18
CA ARG A 428 -12.31 8.69 40.44
C ARG A 428 -11.47 8.18 41.61
N ASP A 429 -10.39 7.46 41.35
CA ASP A 429 -9.44 6.99 42.36
C ASP A 429 -8.33 8.01 42.66
N GLY A 430 -8.39 9.20 42.06
CA GLY A 430 -7.42 10.28 42.19
C GLY A 430 -6.10 9.98 41.45
N ASN A 431 -6.09 9.04 40.50
CA ASN A 431 -4.93 8.84 39.67
C ASN A 431 -4.81 9.96 38.63
N THR A 432 -3.59 10.25 38.27
CA THR A 432 -3.23 11.24 37.26
C THR A 432 -2.58 10.55 36.06
N ARG A 433 -2.30 11.27 34.99
CA ARG A 433 -1.43 10.80 33.92
C ARG A 433 -0.13 10.20 34.50
N ALA A 434 0.39 9.13 33.89
CA ALA A 434 1.44 8.25 34.45
C ALA A 434 2.73 8.99 34.87
N ASP A 435 3.06 10.12 34.24
CA ASP A 435 4.26 10.94 34.52
C ASP A 435 4.07 11.97 35.64
N ILE A 436 2.84 12.15 36.12
CA ILE A 436 2.50 13.14 37.15
C ILE A 436 2.46 12.46 38.53
N ASN A 437 3.11 13.09 39.50
CA ASN A 437 3.07 12.57 40.87
C ASN A 437 1.68 12.74 41.50
N LYS A 438 0.95 11.63 41.65
CA LYS A 438 -0.42 11.56 42.19
C LYS A 438 -0.57 12.31 43.52
N ALA A 439 0.31 12.07 44.50
CA ALA A 439 0.18 12.66 45.83
C ALA A 439 0.33 14.20 45.82
N LYS A 440 1.34 14.68 45.04
CA LYS A 440 1.60 16.11 44.88
C LYS A 440 0.48 16.81 44.16
N TYR A 441 -0.07 16.18 43.11
CA TYR A 441 -1.18 16.75 42.33
C TYR A 441 -2.45 16.86 43.15
N ASN A 442 -2.83 15.80 43.86
CA ASN A 442 -4.01 15.81 44.74
C ASN A 442 -3.86 16.80 45.92
N GLN A 443 -2.64 16.98 46.47
CA GLN A 443 -2.39 18.02 47.43
C GLN A 443 -2.61 19.41 46.84
N GLY A 444 -2.12 19.66 45.62
CA GLY A 444 -2.36 20.90 44.89
C GLY A 444 -3.84 21.20 44.67
N ILE A 445 -4.67 20.19 44.40
CA ILE A 445 -6.14 20.37 44.30
C ILE A 445 -6.70 20.89 45.66
N LYS A 446 -6.29 20.27 46.75
CA LYS A 446 -6.71 20.71 48.09
C LYS A 446 -6.26 22.14 48.37
N ASP A 447 -5.00 22.44 48.13
CA ASP A 447 -4.43 23.76 48.35
C ASP A 447 -5.18 24.87 47.57
N LYS A 448 -5.59 24.54 46.33
CA LYS A 448 -6.41 25.45 45.50
C LYS A 448 -7.81 25.64 46.11
N LYS A 449 -8.47 24.58 46.51
CA LYS A 449 -9.79 24.66 47.17
C LYS A 449 -9.72 25.47 48.48
N ASP A 450 -8.75 25.18 49.35
CA ASP A 450 -8.53 25.90 50.60
C ASP A 450 -8.17 27.38 50.35
N LEU A 451 -7.52 27.70 49.22
CA LEU A 451 -7.23 29.09 48.84
C LEU A 451 -8.52 29.85 48.50
N HIS A 452 -9.38 29.27 47.66
CA HIS A 452 -10.65 29.89 47.28
C HIS A 452 -11.58 30.11 48.49
N GLU A 453 -11.66 29.13 49.39
CA GLU A 453 -12.42 29.26 50.64
C GLU A 453 -11.88 30.40 51.53
N ARG A 454 -10.55 30.51 51.71
CA ARG A 454 -9.93 31.55 52.51
C ARG A 454 -10.08 32.97 51.92
N MET A 455 -10.18 33.04 50.58
CA MET A 455 -10.27 34.32 49.85
C MET A 455 -11.73 34.72 49.55
N ASP A 456 -12.69 33.96 50.01
CA ASP A 456 -14.11 34.19 49.78
C ASP A 456 -14.48 34.28 48.29
N THR A 457 -13.89 33.33 47.50
CA THR A 457 -14.14 33.22 46.08
C THR A 457 -14.69 31.85 45.74
N GLU A 458 -15.59 31.75 44.75
CA GLU A 458 -16.23 30.50 44.36
C GLU A 458 -15.39 29.72 43.37
N LEU A 459 -15.15 28.44 43.67
CA LEU A 459 -14.47 27.51 42.78
C LEU A 459 -15.44 26.44 42.27
N VAL A 460 -15.70 26.46 40.99
CA VAL A 460 -16.37 25.38 40.23
C VAL A 460 -15.33 24.41 39.73
N ASP A 461 -15.33 23.21 40.27
CA ASP A 461 -14.37 22.18 39.90
C ASP A 461 -15.04 21.14 38.98
N THR A 462 -14.36 20.77 37.90
CA THR A 462 -14.69 19.65 37.00
C THR A 462 -13.50 18.72 36.89
N TYR A 463 -13.72 17.50 36.45
CA TYR A 463 -12.72 16.46 36.51
C TYR A 463 -12.60 15.67 35.21
N HIS A 464 -11.43 15.07 34.96
CA HIS A 464 -11.23 14.17 33.84
C HIS A 464 -12.24 13.01 33.78
N TYR A 465 -12.61 12.45 34.94
CA TYR A 465 -13.62 11.39 34.99
C TYR A 465 -15.03 11.89 34.58
N ASP A 466 -15.38 13.17 34.79
CA ASP A 466 -16.65 13.71 34.33
C ASP A 466 -16.74 13.69 32.79
N TRP A 467 -15.61 13.95 32.12
CA TRP A 467 -15.52 13.84 30.67
C TRP A 467 -15.58 12.38 30.21
N CYS A 468 -14.83 11.47 30.84
CA CYS A 468 -14.82 10.04 30.48
C CYS A 468 -16.21 9.39 30.62
N GLU A 469 -17.00 9.88 31.56
CA GLU A 469 -18.38 9.41 31.82
C GLU A 469 -19.44 10.13 30.98
N GLY A 470 -19.04 11.10 30.16
CA GLY A 470 -19.96 11.91 29.35
C GLY A 470 -20.78 12.93 30.10
N ASN A 471 -20.38 13.27 31.35
CA ASN A 471 -21.14 14.11 32.27
C ASN A 471 -20.57 15.52 32.45
N LEU A 472 -19.45 15.87 31.80
CA LEU A 472 -18.71 17.10 32.04
C LEU A 472 -19.60 18.36 31.95
N GLU A 473 -20.38 18.50 30.89
CA GLU A 473 -21.26 19.65 30.68
C GLU A 473 -22.39 19.70 31.72
N THR A 474 -22.99 18.55 32.03
CA THR A 474 -24.06 18.43 33.04
C THR A 474 -23.56 18.80 34.41
N VAL A 475 -22.38 18.36 34.82
CA VAL A 475 -21.76 18.69 36.11
C VAL A 475 -21.43 20.17 36.18
N LEU A 476 -20.86 20.74 35.12
CA LEU A 476 -20.54 22.16 35.02
C LEU A 476 -21.81 23.02 35.16
N GLU A 477 -22.85 22.68 34.41
CA GLU A 477 -24.13 23.36 34.48
C GLU A 477 -24.76 23.34 35.89
N ALA A 478 -24.84 22.16 36.52
CA ALA A 478 -25.40 21.98 37.84
C ALA A 478 -24.68 22.86 38.87
N LYS A 479 -23.33 22.91 38.83
CA LYS A 479 -22.54 23.69 39.74
C LYS A 479 -22.68 25.20 39.51
N LEU A 480 -22.73 25.65 38.26
CA LEU A 480 -22.96 27.06 37.95
C LEU A 480 -24.36 27.52 38.33
N ARG A 481 -25.38 26.70 38.12
CA ARG A 481 -26.76 26.97 38.55
C ARG A 481 -26.87 27.07 40.07
N ALA A 482 -26.12 26.27 40.86
CA ALA A 482 -26.05 26.37 42.29
C ALA A 482 -25.48 27.73 42.76
N LEU A 483 -24.70 28.41 41.92
CA LEU A 483 -24.21 29.77 42.16
C LEU A 483 -25.11 30.87 41.53
N ASN A 484 -26.33 30.51 41.14
CA ASN A 484 -27.27 31.39 40.42
C ASN A 484 -26.75 31.92 39.06
N VAL A 485 -25.76 31.24 38.45
CA VAL A 485 -25.36 31.50 37.06
C VAL A 485 -26.27 30.67 36.17
N VAL A 486 -27.26 31.34 35.58
CA VAL A 486 -28.25 30.68 34.72
C VAL A 486 -27.78 30.75 33.25
N PRO A 487 -27.55 29.61 32.57
CA PRO A 487 -27.24 29.58 31.15
C PRO A 487 -28.31 30.33 30.33
N LYS A 488 -27.86 31.12 29.37
CA LYS A 488 -28.67 31.79 28.35
C LYS A 488 -28.12 31.41 26.98
N PRO A 489 -28.55 30.27 26.41
CA PRO A 489 -28.02 29.82 25.14
C PRO A 489 -28.05 30.91 24.07
N ILE A 490 -26.93 31.13 23.39
CA ILE A 490 -26.83 32.04 22.27
C ILE A 490 -27.47 31.43 21.04
N SER A 491 -27.80 32.24 20.04
CA SER A 491 -28.44 31.76 18.83
C SER A 491 -27.51 30.89 18.00
N LYS A 492 -28.10 30.00 17.21
CA LYS A 492 -27.36 29.16 16.23
C LYS A 492 -26.54 30.02 15.25
N GLU A 493 -27.10 31.18 14.85
CA GLU A 493 -26.48 32.14 13.96
C GLU A 493 -25.18 32.69 14.59
N GLU A 494 -25.18 32.99 15.88
CA GLU A 494 -23.99 33.49 16.60
C GLU A 494 -22.92 32.40 16.70
N ILE A 495 -23.30 31.13 16.95
CA ILE A 495 -22.36 30.01 16.96
C ILE A 495 -21.78 29.80 15.56
N THR A 496 -22.61 29.80 14.51
CA THR A 496 -22.15 29.65 13.13
C THR A 496 -21.18 30.77 12.71
N GLU A 497 -21.46 32.00 13.10
CA GLU A 497 -20.58 33.14 12.85
C GLU A 497 -19.23 32.98 13.56
N ALA A 498 -19.21 32.47 14.78
CA ALA A 498 -18.01 32.17 15.55
C ALA A 498 -17.17 31.08 14.84
N VAL A 499 -17.81 29.99 14.38
CA VAL A 499 -17.17 28.90 13.61
C VAL A 499 -16.53 29.43 12.33
N ARG A 500 -17.20 30.35 11.63
CA ARG A 500 -16.66 30.96 10.39
C ARG A 500 -15.42 31.82 10.64
N LYS A 501 -15.38 32.55 11.76
CA LYS A 501 -14.24 33.43 12.10
C LYS A 501 -12.95 32.70 12.39
N GLN A 502 -13.01 31.42 12.76
CA GLN A 502 -11.85 30.63 13.23
C GLN A 502 -11.16 29.74 12.16
N ASP A 503 -11.33 29.96 10.89
CA ASP A 503 -10.76 29.12 9.83
C ASP A 503 -11.11 27.60 9.91
N PHE A 504 -12.04 27.19 10.80
CA PHE A 504 -12.43 25.80 10.96
C PHE A 504 -12.99 25.21 9.67
N ILE A 505 -13.87 25.95 8.98
CA ILE A 505 -14.47 25.53 7.70
C ILE A 505 -13.39 25.32 6.66
N LYS A 506 -12.45 26.25 6.52
CA LYS A 506 -11.36 26.19 5.55
C LYS A 506 -10.44 24.98 5.74
N ASN A 507 -10.13 24.64 7.00
CA ASN A 507 -9.33 23.46 7.31
C ASN A 507 -10.11 22.17 7.02
N ALA A 508 -11.38 22.11 7.43
CA ALA A 508 -12.26 20.96 7.19
C ALA A 508 -12.49 20.69 5.69
N VAL A 509 -12.60 21.72 4.85
CA VAL A 509 -12.80 21.56 3.40
C VAL A 509 -11.65 20.77 2.75
N ASN A 510 -10.39 21.02 3.13
CA ASN A 510 -9.26 20.24 2.60
C ASN A 510 -9.27 18.80 3.10
N GLU A 511 -9.59 18.59 4.37
CA GLU A 511 -9.69 17.25 4.94
C GLU A 511 -10.84 16.46 4.31
N LEU A 512 -12.00 17.07 4.15
CA LEU A 512 -13.16 16.47 3.48
C LEU A 512 -12.90 16.16 2.01
N HIS A 513 -12.10 16.96 1.30
CA HIS A 513 -11.65 16.65 -0.05
C HIS A 513 -10.85 15.35 -0.08
N ASP A 514 -9.91 15.18 0.83
CA ASP A 514 -9.04 14.01 0.87
C ASP A 514 -9.81 12.76 1.36
N THR A 515 -10.72 12.91 2.34
CA THR A 515 -11.60 11.83 2.80
C THR A 515 -12.62 11.39 1.74
N LEU A 516 -13.20 12.31 0.98
CA LEU A 516 -14.09 11.99 -0.14
C LEU A 516 -13.35 11.16 -1.19
N SER A 517 -12.13 11.56 -1.55
CA SER A 517 -11.27 10.79 -2.47
C SER A 517 -10.96 9.39 -1.93
N ALA A 518 -10.66 9.28 -0.62
CA ALA A 518 -10.39 8.01 0.04
C ALA A 518 -11.58 7.06 -0.01
N VAL A 519 -12.77 7.48 0.43
CA VAL A 519 -13.96 6.61 0.46
C VAL A 519 -14.39 6.16 -0.93
N ARG A 520 -14.21 7.00 -1.95
CA ARG A 520 -14.54 6.65 -3.33
C ARG A 520 -13.54 5.66 -3.95
N SER A 521 -12.24 5.84 -3.71
CA SER A 521 -11.21 4.90 -4.19
C SER A 521 -11.29 3.54 -3.49
N GLU A 522 -11.69 3.51 -2.22
CA GLU A 522 -11.95 2.29 -1.43
C GLU A 522 -13.33 1.68 -1.71
N ALA A 523 -14.22 2.40 -2.43
CA ALA A 523 -15.60 1.98 -2.71
C ALA A 523 -16.39 1.61 -1.43
N ILE A 524 -16.23 2.42 -0.36
CA ILE A 524 -16.90 2.23 0.92
C ILE A 524 -17.94 3.32 1.18
N GLU A 525 -18.94 3.00 1.99
CA GLU A 525 -20.03 3.90 2.36
C GLU A 525 -20.64 3.53 3.72
N GLY A 526 -21.29 4.50 4.37
CA GLY A 526 -22.10 4.28 5.57
C GLY A 526 -21.35 3.56 6.69
N TYR A 527 -21.92 2.43 7.16
CA TYR A 527 -21.37 1.67 8.28
C TYR A 527 -19.90 1.26 8.11
N GLU A 528 -19.43 0.97 6.88
CA GLU A 528 -18.05 0.57 6.67
C GLU A 528 -17.07 1.74 6.93
N ILE A 529 -17.48 2.99 6.66
CA ILE A 529 -16.72 4.18 7.03
C ILE A 529 -16.56 4.23 8.54
N GLN A 530 -17.69 4.15 9.29
CA GLN A 530 -17.69 4.17 10.75
C GLN A 530 -16.80 3.06 11.32
N ARG A 531 -16.99 1.81 10.86
CA ARG A 531 -16.23 0.65 11.33
C ARG A 531 -14.72 0.84 11.17
N ARG A 532 -14.26 1.38 10.03
CA ARG A 532 -12.83 1.65 9.82
C ARG A 532 -12.29 2.71 10.76
N LEU A 533 -13.04 3.77 11.00
CA LEU A 533 -12.69 4.81 11.96
C LEU A 533 -12.61 4.26 13.38
N GLU A 534 -13.56 3.43 13.79
CA GLU A 534 -13.58 2.77 15.11
C GLU A 534 -12.38 1.81 15.28
N VAL A 535 -12.06 0.99 14.27
CA VAL A 535 -10.90 0.09 14.29
C VAL A 535 -9.57 0.86 14.41
N ALA A 536 -9.53 2.05 13.84
CA ALA A 536 -8.37 2.95 13.96
C ALA A 536 -8.41 3.82 15.23
N GLU A 537 -9.37 3.56 16.14
CA GLU A 537 -9.55 4.30 17.39
C GLU A 537 -9.74 5.83 17.20
N ILE A 538 -10.32 6.23 16.04
CA ILE A 538 -10.67 7.62 15.79
C ILE A 538 -11.85 7.99 16.70
N GLN A 539 -11.65 9.01 17.49
CA GLN A 539 -12.71 9.51 18.37
C GLN A 539 -13.82 10.19 17.55
N ASN A 540 -15.03 10.17 18.09
CA ASN A 540 -16.23 10.67 17.39
C ASN A 540 -16.42 10.04 15.99
N ALA A 541 -16.06 8.74 15.85
CA ALA A 541 -16.10 8.01 14.58
C ALA A 541 -17.48 8.11 13.89
N ARG A 542 -18.56 8.15 14.68
CA ARG A 542 -19.92 8.32 14.17
C ARG A 542 -20.13 9.70 13.54
N SER A 543 -19.73 10.78 14.22
CA SER A 543 -19.85 12.15 13.70
C SER A 543 -19.02 12.36 12.46
N HIS A 544 -17.78 11.80 12.44
CA HIS A 544 -16.96 11.78 11.23
C HIS A 544 -17.65 11.01 10.09
N MET A 545 -18.24 9.85 10.37
CA MET A 545 -18.96 9.07 9.38
C MET A 545 -20.16 9.85 8.82
N GLU A 546 -20.98 10.45 9.68
CA GLU A 546 -22.15 11.22 9.28
C GLU A 546 -21.77 12.41 8.40
N LEU A 547 -20.69 13.10 8.73
CA LEU A 547 -20.18 14.23 7.93
C LEU A 547 -19.61 13.75 6.57
N ILE A 548 -18.79 12.70 6.56
CA ILE A 548 -18.15 12.16 5.34
C ILE A 548 -19.22 11.55 4.41
N GLU A 549 -20.14 10.76 4.95
CA GLU A 549 -21.21 10.11 4.20
C GLU A 549 -22.21 11.14 3.67
N GLY A 550 -22.56 12.17 4.45
CA GLY A 550 -23.39 13.28 4.01
C GLY A 550 -22.78 14.01 2.80
N LEU A 551 -21.48 14.31 2.87
CA LEU A 551 -20.75 14.88 1.73
C LEU A 551 -20.75 13.95 0.52
N ARG A 552 -20.45 12.66 0.72
CA ARG A 552 -20.44 11.66 -0.35
C ARG A 552 -21.80 11.59 -1.07
N GLN A 553 -22.89 11.55 -0.30
CA GLN A 553 -24.26 11.51 -0.84
C GLN A 553 -24.61 12.79 -1.58
N ALA A 554 -24.27 13.95 -1.05
CA ALA A 554 -24.51 15.24 -1.72
C ALA A 554 -23.72 15.34 -3.03
N TYR A 555 -22.43 14.92 -3.01
CA TYR A 555 -21.59 14.90 -4.20
C TYR A 555 -22.13 13.96 -5.29
N VAL A 556 -22.47 12.72 -4.93
CA VAL A 556 -23.06 11.75 -5.86
C VAL A 556 -24.44 12.23 -6.34
N GLY A 557 -25.23 12.85 -5.46
CA GLY A 557 -26.53 13.46 -5.81
C GLY A 557 -26.38 14.56 -6.85
N GLU A 558 -25.40 15.45 -6.69
CA GLU A 558 -25.09 16.52 -7.64
C GLU A 558 -24.67 15.95 -9.01
N LEU A 559 -23.80 14.94 -9.04
CA LEU A 559 -23.42 14.27 -10.29
C LEU A 559 -24.64 13.63 -10.98
N ARG A 560 -25.50 12.93 -10.23
CA ARG A 560 -26.70 12.26 -10.79
C ARG A 560 -27.73 13.26 -11.30
N SER A 561 -27.97 14.36 -10.57
CA SER A 561 -28.96 15.39 -10.95
C SER A 561 -28.64 16.02 -12.33
N ARG A 562 -27.33 16.11 -12.64
CA ARG A 562 -26.84 16.65 -13.91
C ARG A 562 -26.51 15.56 -14.95
N ASN A 563 -26.73 14.30 -14.62
CA ASN A 563 -26.28 13.15 -15.41
C ASN A 563 -24.77 13.20 -15.73
N HIS A 564 -23.96 13.66 -14.75
CA HIS A 564 -22.52 13.79 -14.88
C HIS A 564 -21.80 12.61 -14.22
N LEU A 565 -20.55 12.36 -14.65
CA LEU A 565 -19.63 11.37 -14.13
C LEU A 565 -18.30 12.02 -13.79
N ASP A 566 -17.70 11.59 -12.69
CA ASP A 566 -16.29 11.80 -12.40
C ASP A 566 -15.44 10.56 -12.75
N PHE A 567 -14.16 10.60 -12.43
CA PHE A 567 -13.25 9.47 -12.70
C PHE A 567 -13.60 8.22 -11.90
N ASP A 568 -14.04 8.37 -10.66
CA ASP A 568 -14.40 7.20 -9.82
C ASP A 568 -15.71 6.58 -10.29
N ASP A 569 -16.69 7.40 -10.73
CA ASP A 569 -17.94 6.89 -11.27
C ASP A 569 -17.73 6.03 -12.52
N MET A 570 -16.72 6.34 -13.35
CA MET A 570 -16.39 5.51 -14.51
C MET A 570 -16.09 4.07 -14.12
N ILE A 571 -15.49 3.85 -12.94
CA ILE A 571 -15.16 2.52 -12.41
C ILE A 571 -16.34 1.95 -11.63
N LEU A 572 -16.92 2.71 -10.71
CA LEU A 572 -17.98 2.25 -9.81
C LEU A 572 -19.27 1.87 -10.56
N LEU A 573 -19.72 2.74 -11.49
CA LEU A 573 -20.91 2.45 -12.31
C LEU A 573 -20.68 1.30 -13.29
N ALA A 574 -19.50 1.24 -13.93
CA ALA A 574 -19.16 0.12 -14.80
C ALA A 574 -19.22 -1.20 -14.04
N THR A 575 -18.70 -1.23 -12.79
CA THR A 575 -18.77 -2.38 -11.89
C THR A 575 -20.22 -2.77 -11.59
N GLN A 576 -21.08 -1.79 -11.30
CA GLN A 576 -22.51 -2.04 -11.07
C GLN A 576 -23.23 -2.59 -12.32
N TYR A 577 -22.92 -2.06 -13.49
CA TYR A 577 -23.53 -2.50 -14.75
C TYR A 577 -23.09 -3.92 -15.14
N LEU A 578 -21.84 -4.27 -14.86
CA LEU A 578 -21.36 -5.64 -15.01
C LEU A 578 -22.11 -6.61 -14.05
N LYS A 579 -22.24 -6.25 -12.77
CA LYS A 579 -22.99 -7.03 -11.77
C LYS A 579 -24.46 -7.22 -12.17
N LYS A 580 -25.09 -6.21 -12.76
CA LYS A 580 -26.48 -6.27 -13.23
C LYS A 580 -26.64 -6.95 -14.59
N GLY A 581 -25.54 -7.37 -15.24
CA GLY A 581 -25.59 -7.96 -16.58
C GLY A 581 -26.01 -7.01 -17.70
N MET A 582 -25.93 -5.68 -17.46
CA MET A 582 -26.27 -4.67 -18.46
C MET A 582 -25.23 -4.54 -19.58
N PHE A 583 -24.03 -5.04 -19.33
CA PHE A 583 -22.96 -5.16 -20.31
C PHE A 583 -22.37 -6.58 -20.23
N LYS A 584 -22.31 -7.26 -21.39
CA LYS A 584 -21.71 -8.60 -21.50
C LYS A 584 -20.40 -8.50 -22.26
N PRO A 585 -19.24 -8.63 -21.59
CA PRO A 585 -17.93 -8.57 -22.23
C PRO A 585 -17.68 -9.83 -23.08
N GLU A 586 -17.01 -9.67 -24.21
CA GLU A 586 -16.60 -10.77 -25.11
C GLU A 586 -15.10 -11.07 -25.04
N TRP A 587 -14.37 -10.43 -24.12
CA TRP A 587 -12.93 -10.63 -23.98
C TRP A 587 -12.60 -12.03 -23.48
N LYS A 588 -11.58 -12.65 -24.07
CA LYS A 588 -11.00 -13.92 -23.66
C LYS A 588 -9.68 -13.76 -22.91
N TYR A 589 -8.97 -12.68 -23.21
CA TYR A 589 -7.70 -12.33 -22.58
C TYR A 589 -7.72 -10.87 -22.12
N ILE A 590 -7.41 -10.69 -20.84
CA ILE A 590 -7.27 -9.38 -20.22
C ILE A 590 -5.84 -9.29 -19.66
N LEU A 591 -5.09 -8.29 -20.12
CA LEU A 591 -3.74 -8.01 -19.67
C LEU A 591 -3.75 -6.69 -18.90
N VAL A 592 -3.13 -6.65 -17.71
CA VAL A 592 -3.08 -5.45 -16.84
C VAL A 592 -1.63 -5.08 -16.57
N ASP A 593 -1.25 -3.86 -16.92
CA ASP A 593 0.08 -3.30 -16.65
C ASP A 593 0.10 -2.49 -15.34
N GLU A 594 1.30 -2.36 -14.73
CA GLU A 594 1.55 -1.66 -13.47
C GLU A 594 0.55 -2.07 -12.36
N PHE A 595 0.34 -3.38 -12.24
CA PHE A 595 -0.69 -3.95 -11.34
C PHE A 595 -0.48 -3.61 -9.87
N GLN A 596 0.75 -3.35 -9.42
CA GLN A 596 1.06 -2.99 -8.03
C GLN A 596 0.42 -1.68 -7.55
N ASP A 597 -0.11 -0.87 -8.48
CA ASP A 597 -0.76 0.41 -8.15
C ASP A 597 -2.31 0.31 -8.16
N ILE A 598 -2.86 -0.90 -8.22
CA ILE A 598 -4.32 -1.10 -8.31
C ILE A 598 -5.01 -0.70 -7.00
N SER A 599 -6.12 0.06 -7.10
CA SER A 599 -6.98 0.41 -5.96
C SER A 599 -8.08 -0.64 -5.76
N VAL A 600 -8.76 -0.57 -4.61
CA VAL A 600 -9.90 -1.47 -4.29
C VAL A 600 -11.00 -1.35 -5.35
N SER A 601 -11.37 -0.14 -5.74
CA SER A 601 -12.41 0.07 -6.77
C SER A 601 -12.04 -0.55 -8.11
N ARG A 602 -10.77 -0.38 -8.57
CA ARG A 602 -10.29 -1.00 -9.82
C ARG A 602 -10.17 -2.50 -9.73
N TRP A 603 -9.76 -3.04 -8.57
CA TRP A 603 -9.74 -4.47 -8.31
C TRP A 603 -11.16 -5.06 -8.41
N ASN A 604 -12.13 -4.46 -7.73
CA ASN A 604 -13.52 -4.88 -7.79
C ASN A 604 -14.08 -4.85 -9.22
N PHE A 605 -13.78 -3.80 -9.97
CA PHE A 605 -14.14 -3.70 -11.39
C PHE A 605 -13.51 -4.83 -12.21
N LEU A 606 -12.23 -5.12 -12.04
CA LEU A 606 -11.52 -6.18 -12.75
C LEU A 606 -12.12 -7.56 -12.43
N MET A 607 -12.41 -7.85 -11.17
CA MET A 607 -13.01 -9.12 -10.76
C MET A 607 -14.42 -9.32 -11.32
N GLU A 608 -15.27 -8.28 -11.34
CA GLU A 608 -16.59 -8.38 -11.97
C GLU A 608 -16.49 -8.52 -13.49
N LEU A 609 -15.50 -7.90 -14.10
CA LEU A 609 -15.22 -8.06 -15.52
C LEU A 609 -14.83 -9.50 -15.88
N LEU A 610 -13.93 -10.10 -15.09
CA LEU A 610 -13.51 -11.50 -15.24
C LEU A 610 -14.68 -12.47 -15.04
N LYS A 611 -15.46 -12.24 -14.00
CA LYS A 611 -16.65 -13.05 -13.71
C LYS A 611 -17.69 -13.01 -14.84
N ALA A 612 -17.88 -11.83 -15.44
CA ALA A 612 -18.83 -11.66 -16.54
C ALA A 612 -18.32 -12.24 -17.86
N SER A 613 -17.01 -12.30 -18.12
CA SER A 613 -16.41 -12.73 -19.39
C SER A 613 -15.84 -14.15 -19.36
N GLY A 614 -15.41 -14.68 -18.21
CA GLY A 614 -14.62 -15.92 -18.12
C GLY A 614 -13.22 -15.80 -18.74
N SER A 615 -12.66 -14.60 -18.80
CA SER A 615 -11.36 -14.31 -19.41
C SER A 615 -10.20 -14.89 -18.62
N SER A 616 -9.10 -15.20 -19.32
CA SER A 616 -7.78 -15.35 -18.69
C SER A 616 -7.21 -13.99 -18.34
N LEU A 617 -6.78 -13.80 -17.09
CA LEU A 617 -6.13 -12.58 -16.63
C LEU A 617 -4.60 -12.76 -16.61
N THR A 618 -3.89 -11.79 -17.16
CA THR A 618 -2.45 -11.64 -16.95
C THR A 618 -2.17 -10.29 -16.33
N VAL A 619 -1.60 -10.28 -15.12
CA VAL A 619 -1.16 -9.05 -14.44
C VAL A 619 0.36 -8.95 -14.50
N VAL A 620 0.86 -7.76 -14.80
CA VAL A 620 2.30 -7.46 -14.84
C VAL A 620 2.57 -6.32 -13.87
N GLY A 621 3.49 -6.53 -12.95
CA GLY A 621 3.77 -5.52 -11.92
C GLY A 621 5.12 -5.68 -11.23
N ASP A 622 5.45 -4.68 -10.42
CA ASP A 622 6.63 -4.62 -9.58
C ASP A 622 6.29 -4.10 -8.20
N ASP A 623 6.16 -4.98 -7.22
CA ASP A 623 5.84 -4.60 -5.83
C ASP A 623 6.88 -3.64 -5.22
N TRP A 624 8.14 -3.66 -5.71
CA TRP A 624 9.16 -2.69 -5.30
C TRP A 624 8.92 -1.28 -5.86
N GLN A 625 8.02 -1.12 -6.83
CA GLN A 625 7.61 0.16 -7.42
C GLN A 625 6.18 0.59 -7.05
N ALA A 626 5.59 0.00 -6.00
CA ALA A 626 4.28 0.42 -5.47
C ALA A 626 4.45 1.72 -4.66
N ILE A 627 4.20 2.85 -5.31
CA ILE A 627 4.43 4.21 -4.75
C ILE A 627 3.18 5.12 -4.86
N TYR A 628 2.01 4.54 -4.98
CA TYR A 628 0.74 5.26 -5.12
C TYR A 628 -0.29 4.88 -4.06
N ALA A 629 0.16 4.50 -2.84
CA ALA A 629 -0.74 4.21 -1.72
C ALA A 629 -1.59 5.43 -1.35
N PHE A 630 -1.03 6.63 -1.42
CA PHE A 630 -1.72 7.90 -1.14
C PHE A 630 -2.90 8.23 -2.10
N VAL A 631 -3.03 7.51 -3.22
CA VAL A 631 -4.18 7.56 -4.13
C VAL A 631 -4.94 6.23 -4.19
N GLY A 632 -4.86 5.44 -3.13
CA GLY A 632 -5.61 4.20 -2.97
C GLY A 632 -4.96 2.95 -3.55
N GLY A 633 -3.69 3.00 -4.01
CA GLY A 633 -2.96 1.81 -4.45
C GLY A 633 -2.74 0.82 -3.30
N LYS A 634 -3.04 -0.45 -3.53
CA LYS A 634 -2.98 -1.53 -2.53
C LYS A 634 -1.92 -2.57 -2.89
N LEU A 635 -0.83 -2.55 -2.14
CA LEU A 635 0.29 -3.48 -2.33
C LEU A 635 -0.14 -4.94 -2.16
N GLU A 636 -1.07 -5.22 -1.25
CA GLU A 636 -1.55 -6.56 -0.92
C GLU A 636 -2.19 -7.31 -2.09
N TYR A 637 -2.78 -6.62 -3.04
CA TYR A 637 -3.28 -7.30 -4.26
C TYR A 637 -2.15 -7.92 -5.09
N THR A 638 -0.93 -7.38 -4.97
CA THR A 638 0.25 -7.94 -5.61
C THR A 638 0.93 -8.97 -4.70
N THR A 639 1.28 -8.61 -3.46
CA THR A 639 2.06 -9.47 -2.56
C THR A 639 1.26 -10.65 -2.02
N ARG A 640 -0.07 -10.53 -1.96
CA ARG A 640 -1.00 -11.59 -1.52
C ARG A 640 -1.94 -12.02 -2.65
N PHE A 641 -1.46 -12.01 -3.90
CA PHE A 641 -2.27 -12.31 -5.08
C PHE A 641 -2.96 -13.68 -4.98
N GLN A 642 -2.23 -14.71 -4.52
CA GLN A 642 -2.78 -16.06 -4.32
C GLN A 642 -4.00 -16.09 -3.38
N ASN A 643 -4.01 -15.28 -2.32
CA ASN A 643 -5.12 -15.23 -1.37
C ASN A 643 -6.40 -14.67 -2.02
N ASN A 644 -6.23 -13.85 -3.06
CA ASN A 644 -7.35 -13.19 -3.74
C ASN A 644 -7.91 -14.02 -4.90
N VAL A 645 -7.07 -14.80 -5.62
CA VAL A 645 -7.48 -15.49 -6.85
C VAL A 645 -7.30 -17.01 -6.78
N GLY A 646 -6.66 -17.56 -5.75
CA GLY A 646 -6.32 -18.98 -5.64
C GLY A 646 -5.12 -19.36 -6.51
N ASN A 647 -5.19 -20.54 -7.13
CA ASN A 647 -4.12 -21.06 -7.99
C ASN A 647 -3.87 -20.12 -9.18
N HIS A 648 -2.61 -19.83 -9.45
CA HIS A 648 -2.19 -18.96 -10.54
C HIS A 648 -0.79 -19.33 -11.05
N ALA A 649 -0.51 -18.99 -12.28
CA ALA A 649 0.83 -19.09 -12.83
C ALA A 649 1.66 -17.85 -12.44
N LEU A 650 2.79 -18.07 -11.76
CA LEU A 650 3.73 -16.99 -11.36
C LEU A 650 5.02 -17.09 -12.16
N THR A 651 5.39 -16.00 -12.83
CA THR A 651 6.69 -15.85 -13.50
C THR A 651 7.43 -14.64 -12.91
N LYS A 652 8.71 -14.81 -12.57
CA LYS A 652 9.56 -13.72 -12.06
C LYS A 652 10.55 -13.30 -13.16
N LEU A 653 10.49 -12.03 -13.58
CA LEU A 653 11.46 -11.44 -14.48
C LEU A 653 12.62 -10.86 -13.68
N GLN A 654 13.78 -11.48 -13.76
CA GLN A 654 14.92 -11.14 -12.91
C GLN A 654 16.01 -10.36 -13.65
N LYS A 655 16.13 -10.51 -14.98
CA LYS A 655 17.18 -9.86 -15.76
C LYS A 655 16.81 -8.44 -16.17
N THR A 656 17.55 -7.45 -15.64
CA THR A 656 17.39 -6.03 -16.03
C THR A 656 18.39 -5.63 -17.12
N PHE A 657 17.92 -4.78 -18.05
CA PHE A 657 18.71 -4.20 -19.14
C PHE A 657 18.92 -2.69 -18.95
N ARG A 658 18.43 -2.13 -17.85
CA ARG A 658 18.46 -0.68 -17.61
C ARG A 658 19.74 -0.22 -16.91
N TYR A 659 20.09 -0.85 -15.79
CA TYR A 659 21.17 -0.42 -14.90
C TYR A 659 22.15 -1.57 -14.62
N ASN A 660 23.32 -1.21 -14.08
CA ASN A 660 24.39 -2.14 -13.73
C ASN A 660 24.19 -2.82 -12.37
N ASN A 661 25.04 -3.78 -12.05
CA ASN A 661 25.00 -4.57 -10.81
C ASN A 661 25.14 -3.71 -9.55
N SER A 662 26.00 -2.68 -9.54
CA SER A 662 26.17 -1.81 -8.38
C SER A 662 24.86 -1.11 -7.99
N ILE A 663 24.16 -0.56 -8.98
CA ILE A 663 22.84 0.06 -8.76
C ILE A 663 21.81 -0.98 -8.32
N ALA A 664 21.85 -2.20 -8.93
CA ALA A 664 20.95 -3.29 -8.59
C ALA A 664 21.11 -3.75 -7.12
N ASP A 665 22.35 -3.98 -6.71
CA ASP A 665 22.69 -4.50 -5.39
C ASP A 665 22.35 -3.49 -4.29
N THR A 666 22.71 -2.22 -4.49
CA THR A 666 22.38 -1.15 -3.55
C THR A 666 20.88 -0.95 -3.41
N ALA A 667 20.19 -0.73 -4.52
CA ALA A 667 18.75 -0.44 -4.49
C ALA A 667 17.92 -1.66 -4.07
N GLY A 668 18.29 -2.86 -4.54
CA GLY A 668 17.65 -4.12 -4.21
C GLY A 668 17.83 -4.48 -2.74
N GLY A 669 19.07 -4.43 -2.23
CA GLY A 669 19.37 -4.67 -0.82
C GLY A 669 18.60 -3.73 0.11
N PHE A 670 18.48 -2.46 -0.30
CA PHE A 670 17.75 -1.46 0.48
C PHE A 670 16.24 -1.74 0.55
N VAL A 671 15.61 -2.04 -0.58
CA VAL A 671 14.14 -2.24 -0.62
C VAL A 671 13.72 -3.58 -0.02
N MET A 672 14.54 -4.64 -0.15
CA MET A 672 14.26 -5.98 0.38
C MET A 672 14.28 -6.09 1.90
N LYS A 673 14.70 -5.07 2.64
CA LYS A 673 14.58 -5.04 4.10
C LYS A 673 13.14 -5.03 4.58
N ASN A 674 12.20 -4.62 3.73
CA ASN A 674 10.78 -4.73 4.02
C ASN A 674 10.29 -6.17 3.74
N PRO A 675 9.87 -6.94 4.77
CA PRO A 675 9.46 -8.34 4.62
C PRO A 675 8.12 -8.53 3.89
N GLU A 676 7.30 -7.51 3.76
CA GLU A 676 6.00 -7.56 3.05
C GLU A 676 6.18 -7.64 1.53
N GLN A 677 7.40 -7.49 1.02
CA GLN A 677 7.70 -7.49 -0.40
C GLN A 677 8.28 -8.82 -0.87
N TYR A 678 8.07 -9.15 -2.14
CA TYR A 678 8.67 -10.34 -2.73
C TYR A 678 10.20 -10.25 -2.76
N GLN A 679 10.85 -11.31 -2.32
CA GLN A 679 12.29 -11.47 -2.49
C GLN A 679 12.61 -11.74 -3.96
N LYS A 680 13.44 -10.88 -4.56
CA LYS A 680 13.86 -10.97 -5.97
C LYS A 680 15.38 -10.94 -6.06
N GLN A 681 15.92 -11.80 -6.87
CA GLN A 681 17.33 -11.75 -7.23
C GLN A 681 17.46 -11.05 -8.60
N ILE A 682 18.08 -9.88 -8.61
CA ILE A 682 18.22 -9.12 -9.86
C ILE A 682 19.54 -9.51 -10.55
N VAL A 683 19.44 -9.96 -11.79
CA VAL A 683 20.57 -10.20 -12.68
C VAL A 683 20.68 -9.03 -13.65
N THR A 684 21.85 -8.40 -13.75
CA THR A 684 22.04 -7.25 -14.62
C THR A 684 22.73 -7.65 -15.94
N HIS A 685 22.35 -6.98 -17.02
CA HIS A 685 23.00 -7.16 -18.30
C HIS A 685 24.39 -6.48 -18.34
N THR A 686 24.49 -5.33 -17.70
CA THR A 686 25.72 -4.56 -17.60
C THR A 686 26.38 -4.82 -16.26
N LEU A 687 27.65 -5.22 -16.26
CA LEU A 687 28.45 -5.47 -15.06
C LEU A 687 29.54 -4.40 -14.95
N VAL A 688 29.74 -3.90 -13.73
CA VAL A 688 30.79 -2.96 -13.36
C VAL A 688 31.55 -3.50 -12.13
N GLU A 689 32.84 -3.17 -12.03
CA GLU A 689 33.71 -3.60 -10.94
C GLU A 689 33.68 -2.62 -9.75
N LEU A 690 33.46 -1.35 -10.03
CA LEU A 690 33.43 -0.29 -9.03
C LEU A 690 31.99 0.13 -8.71
N SER A 691 31.80 0.65 -7.51
CA SER A 691 30.50 1.18 -7.14
C SER A 691 30.11 2.39 -7.99
N GLU A 692 28.91 2.35 -8.54
CA GLU A 692 28.28 3.41 -9.36
C GLU A 692 27.15 4.13 -8.62
N VAL A 693 27.02 3.93 -7.31
CA VAL A 693 26.18 4.73 -6.43
C VAL A 693 27.07 5.64 -5.60
N PHE A 694 26.98 6.92 -5.84
CA PHE A 694 27.86 7.94 -5.28
C PHE A 694 27.12 8.78 -4.24
N LEU A 695 27.73 8.98 -3.08
CA LEU A 695 27.26 9.94 -2.09
C LEU A 695 28.14 11.18 -2.13
N ILE A 696 27.53 12.33 -2.43
CA ILE A 696 28.16 13.64 -2.40
C ILE A 696 27.48 14.52 -1.35
N ASP A 697 28.21 15.39 -0.70
CA ASP A 697 27.63 16.36 0.23
C ASP A 697 27.36 17.72 -0.44
N ASN A 698 26.45 18.48 0.13
CA ASN A 698 26.12 19.84 -0.26
C ASN A 698 26.76 20.87 0.66
N TYR A 699 27.76 20.48 1.48
CA TYR A 699 28.37 21.40 2.41
C TYR A 699 29.15 22.54 1.68
N ASP A 700 28.67 23.73 1.87
CA ASP A 700 29.35 24.96 1.42
C ASP A 700 29.44 25.94 2.59
N ALA A 701 30.66 26.24 3.02
CA ALA A 701 30.89 27.16 4.16
C ALA A 701 30.44 28.61 3.86
N ASN A 702 30.32 28.97 2.58
CA ASN A 702 30.02 30.32 2.12
C ASN A 702 28.54 30.49 1.73
N GLU A 703 27.81 29.40 1.52
CA GLU A 703 26.40 29.42 1.10
C GLU A 703 25.50 29.15 2.30
N LYS A 704 24.52 30.01 2.52
CA LYS A 704 23.53 29.88 3.61
C LYS A 704 22.21 29.25 3.16
N ASP A 705 21.90 29.31 1.86
CA ASP A 705 20.71 28.69 1.32
C ASP A 705 20.98 27.22 1.01
N PRO A 706 20.31 26.27 1.68
CA PRO A 706 20.53 24.84 1.47
C PRO A 706 20.22 24.38 0.04
N ILE A 707 19.28 25.04 -0.64
CA ILE A 707 18.91 24.71 -2.02
C ILE A 707 20.05 25.13 -2.94
N GLU A 708 20.58 26.34 -2.80
CA GLU A 708 21.68 26.83 -3.62
C GLU A 708 22.97 26.04 -3.36
N ALA A 709 23.28 25.69 -2.10
CA ALA A 709 24.39 24.81 -1.77
C ALA A 709 24.27 23.44 -2.47
N THR A 710 23.09 22.84 -2.44
CA THR A 710 22.79 21.59 -3.14
C THR A 710 23.00 21.71 -4.65
N LEU A 711 22.49 22.78 -5.26
CA LEU A 711 22.62 23.01 -6.70
C LEU A 711 24.07 23.31 -7.11
N ASN A 712 24.90 23.92 -6.24
CA ASN A 712 26.33 24.11 -6.47
C ASN A 712 27.07 22.76 -6.52
N ALA A 713 26.79 21.85 -5.57
CA ALA A 713 27.40 20.53 -5.55
C ALA A 713 27.01 19.71 -6.81
N VAL A 714 25.72 19.75 -7.19
CA VAL A 714 25.20 19.11 -8.41
C VAL A 714 25.87 19.68 -9.66
N GLU A 715 26.01 21.01 -9.75
CA GLU A 715 26.64 21.66 -10.89
C GLU A 715 28.11 21.24 -11.08
N LYS A 716 28.86 21.14 -9.98
CA LYS A 716 30.25 20.66 -10.00
C LYS A 716 30.33 19.25 -10.57
N ALA A 717 29.52 18.32 -10.06
CA ALA A 717 29.50 16.93 -10.51
C ALA A 717 29.05 16.80 -11.97
N ILE A 718 28.06 17.57 -12.44
CA ILE A 718 27.64 17.56 -13.84
C ILE A 718 28.77 18.04 -14.78
N LYS A 719 29.52 19.04 -14.38
CA LYS A 719 30.67 19.52 -15.19
C LYS A 719 31.71 18.41 -15.37
N GLU A 720 32.00 17.67 -14.31
CA GLU A 720 32.90 16.52 -14.35
C GLU A 720 32.36 15.43 -15.29
N ILE A 721 31.08 15.10 -15.20
CA ILE A 721 30.43 14.12 -16.10
C ILE A 721 30.55 14.54 -17.56
N TYR A 722 30.31 15.81 -17.90
CA TYR A 722 30.38 16.26 -19.29
C TYR A 722 31.79 16.33 -19.87
N VAL A 723 32.84 16.29 -19.03
CA VAL A 723 34.22 16.10 -19.51
C VAL A 723 34.40 14.68 -20.07
N ASP A 724 33.88 13.67 -19.36
CA ASP A 724 34.05 12.26 -19.69
C ASP A 724 32.96 11.76 -20.67
N ASP A 725 31.75 12.29 -20.60
CA ASP A 725 30.57 11.90 -21.38
C ASP A 725 29.77 13.14 -21.84
N PRO A 726 30.23 13.84 -22.91
CA PRO A 726 29.60 15.11 -23.35
C PRO A 726 28.16 14.96 -23.86
N GLY A 727 27.75 13.73 -24.21
CA GLY A 727 26.42 13.39 -24.71
C GLY A 727 25.45 12.89 -23.65
N ALA A 728 25.90 12.77 -22.40
CA ALA A 728 25.13 12.18 -21.31
C ALA A 728 23.76 12.83 -21.08
N SER A 729 22.77 12.02 -20.84
CA SER A 729 21.48 12.49 -20.31
C SER A 729 21.54 12.56 -18.78
N ILE A 730 21.15 13.71 -18.21
CA ILE A 730 21.19 13.96 -16.77
C ILE A 730 19.75 14.10 -16.24
N GLY A 731 19.39 13.28 -15.24
CA GLY A 731 18.14 13.37 -14.51
C GLY A 731 18.34 14.00 -13.14
N ILE A 732 17.62 15.06 -12.82
CA ILE A 732 17.55 15.63 -11.46
C ILE A 732 16.21 15.24 -10.85
N LEU A 733 16.29 14.49 -9.74
CA LEU A 733 15.15 13.92 -9.04
C LEU A 733 15.00 14.59 -7.67
N THR A 734 13.82 15.10 -7.38
CA THR A 734 13.53 15.81 -6.13
C THR A 734 12.25 15.28 -5.48
N ARG A 735 12.17 15.31 -4.16
CA ARG A 735 10.94 14.91 -3.44
C ARG A 735 9.82 15.94 -3.67
N TYR A 736 10.20 17.22 -3.76
CA TYR A 736 9.26 18.33 -3.77
C TYR A 736 9.32 19.16 -5.05
N ARG A 737 8.16 19.72 -5.45
CA ARG A 737 8.05 20.58 -6.65
C ARG A 737 8.91 21.85 -6.53
N LYS A 738 9.09 22.40 -5.31
CA LYS A 738 9.91 23.60 -5.07
C LYS A 738 11.36 23.37 -5.50
N SER A 739 11.98 22.31 -5.00
CA SER A 739 13.36 21.94 -5.34
C SER A 739 13.50 21.64 -6.84
N LYS A 740 12.51 20.93 -7.44
CA LYS A 740 12.47 20.70 -8.90
C LYS A 740 12.47 21.99 -9.69
N THR A 741 11.64 22.97 -9.29
CA THR A 741 11.52 24.26 -9.98
C THR A 741 12.82 25.04 -9.89
N ALA A 742 13.45 25.09 -8.72
CA ALA A 742 14.74 25.73 -8.51
C ALA A 742 15.84 25.12 -9.40
N ALA A 743 15.93 23.78 -9.44
CA ALA A 743 16.88 23.08 -10.29
C ALA A 743 16.63 23.37 -11.79
N ALA A 744 15.35 23.31 -12.23
CA ALA A 744 15.01 23.62 -13.62
C ALA A 744 15.37 25.07 -13.99
N GLN A 745 15.06 26.05 -13.15
CA GLN A 745 15.37 27.46 -13.38
C GLN A 745 16.88 27.71 -13.50
N ARG A 746 17.67 27.05 -12.66
CA ARG A 746 19.12 27.19 -12.66
C ARG A 746 19.75 26.60 -13.92
N PHE A 747 19.44 25.35 -14.25
CA PHE A 747 20.18 24.63 -15.31
C PHE A 747 19.62 24.86 -16.72
N THR A 748 18.33 25.14 -16.90
CA THR A 748 17.76 25.38 -18.25
C THR A 748 18.28 26.70 -18.87
N LYS A 749 18.59 27.69 -18.05
CA LYS A 749 19.10 29.00 -18.53
C LYS A 749 20.61 29.05 -18.73
N LYS A 750 21.36 28.04 -18.27
CA LYS A 750 22.81 28.05 -18.24
C LYS A 750 23.41 27.40 -19.51
N ARG A 751 24.24 28.15 -20.24
CA ARG A 751 24.94 27.59 -21.42
C ARG A 751 25.84 26.43 -20.99
N GLY A 752 25.88 25.33 -21.77
CA GLY A 752 26.74 24.16 -21.51
C GLY A 752 26.02 22.97 -20.89
N PHE A 753 24.81 23.16 -20.35
CA PHE A 753 24.02 22.07 -19.79
C PHE A 753 23.00 21.58 -20.83
N LYS A 754 23.25 20.41 -21.42
CA LYS A 754 22.42 19.80 -22.46
C LYS A 754 21.79 18.51 -21.92
N ASN A 755 20.71 18.03 -22.54
CA ASN A 755 20.03 16.77 -22.20
C ASN A 755 19.61 16.65 -20.72
N MET A 756 19.27 17.79 -20.08
CA MET A 756 18.83 17.84 -18.69
C MET A 756 17.34 17.49 -18.57
N LYS A 757 17.01 16.69 -17.59
CA LYS A 757 15.63 16.28 -17.25
C LYS A 757 15.35 16.55 -15.77
N PHE A 758 14.17 17.08 -15.45
CA PHE A 758 13.81 17.46 -14.08
C PHE A 758 12.52 16.76 -13.67
N TRP A 759 12.59 15.93 -12.65
CA TRP A 759 11.46 15.13 -12.22
C TRP A 759 11.23 15.26 -10.71
N THR A 760 9.98 15.13 -10.29
CA THR A 760 9.72 14.71 -8.92
C THR A 760 9.95 13.19 -8.83
N LEU A 761 10.26 12.67 -7.65
CA LEU A 761 10.51 11.24 -7.45
C LEU A 761 9.34 10.38 -7.98
N HIS A 762 8.10 10.71 -7.63
CA HIS A 762 6.91 10.02 -8.17
C HIS A 762 6.76 10.17 -9.69
N GLY A 763 7.03 11.38 -10.20
CA GLY A 763 6.96 11.66 -11.65
C GLY A 763 8.11 11.06 -12.45
N SER A 764 9.10 10.46 -11.81
CA SER A 764 10.22 9.76 -12.48
C SER A 764 9.90 8.29 -12.81
N LYS A 765 8.80 7.74 -12.27
CA LYS A 765 8.39 6.37 -12.55
C LYS A 765 8.21 6.16 -14.05
N GLY A 766 8.80 5.09 -14.58
CA GLY A 766 8.85 4.80 -16.02
C GLY A 766 9.94 5.54 -16.83
N LEU A 767 10.54 6.61 -16.26
CA LEU A 767 11.57 7.41 -16.94
C LEU A 767 13.00 6.93 -16.59
N GLU A 768 13.99 7.41 -17.35
CA GLU A 768 15.40 7.03 -17.16
C GLU A 768 16.37 8.07 -17.73
N ALA A 769 17.59 8.13 -17.19
CA ALA A 769 18.69 8.93 -17.68
C ALA A 769 20.02 8.19 -17.45
N ASP A 770 21.09 8.61 -18.13
CA ASP A 770 22.39 7.97 -17.95
C ASP A 770 22.94 8.21 -16.54
N TYR A 771 22.83 9.45 -16.06
CA TYR A 771 23.22 9.86 -14.71
C TYR A 771 22.02 10.49 -14.02
N CYS A 772 21.77 10.10 -12.78
CA CYS A 772 20.70 10.70 -11.98
C CYS A 772 21.23 11.27 -10.67
N PHE A 773 20.70 12.43 -10.27
CA PHE A 773 20.94 13.08 -8.99
C PHE A 773 19.68 13.02 -8.16
N VAL A 774 19.75 12.40 -6.98
CA VAL A 774 18.64 12.31 -6.01
C VAL A 774 18.89 13.36 -4.95
N LEU A 775 18.01 14.35 -4.89
CA LEU A 775 18.09 15.48 -3.96
C LEU A 775 17.11 15.35 -2.80
N ASP A 776 17.11 16.30 -1.89
CA ASP A 776 16.24 16.39 -0.70
C ASP A 776 16.49 15.26 0.31
N LEU A 777 17.66 14.60 0.29
CA LEU A 777 18.04 13.50 1.19
C LEU A 777 18.42 14.00 2.59
N ASN A 778 17.54 14.81 3.19
CA ASN A 778 17.70 15.41 4.50
C ASN A 778 16.61 14.91 5.45
N GLN A 779 16.79 15.11 6.74
CA GLN A 779 15.76 14.86 7.75
C GLN A 779 14.71 15.98 7.77
N GLY A 780 13.55 15.68 8.37
CA GLY A 780 12.53 16.64 8.73
C GLY A 780 11.30 16.63 7.83
N TYR A 781 10.43 17.61 8.06
CA TYR A 781 9.12 17.72 7.42
C TYR A 781 9.19 17.79 5.88
N PHE A 782 10.24 18.43 5.34
CA PHE A 782 10.54 18.51 3.92
C PHE A 782 11.75 17.65 3.52
N GLY A 783 12.04 16.63 4.30
CA GLY A 783 13.10 15.67 4.02
C GLY A 783 12.62 14.49 3.15
N PHE A 784 13.55 13.55 2.94
CA PHE A 784 13.28 12.26 2.29
C PHE A 784 14.07 11.15 3.01
N PRO A 785 13.41 10.25 3.79
CA PRO A 785 11.95 10.13 3.92
C PRO A 785 11.30 11.33 4.60
N THR A 786 10.05 11.58 4.25
CA THR A 786 9.29 12.67 4.87
C THR A 786 8.87 12.31 6.30
N GLU A 787 9.01 13.27 7.22
CA GLU A 787 8.45 13.17 8.58
C GLU A 787 7.03 13.75 8.67
N ARG A 788 6.42 14.10 7.54
CA ARG A 788 5.06 14.60 7.51
C ARG A 788 4.11 13.45 7.88
N LYS A 789 3.36 13.62 8.96
CA LYS A 789 2.28 12.69 9.30
C LYS A 789 1.16 12.81 8.28
N GLU A 790 0.65 11.69 7.84
CA GLU A 790 -0.58 11.62 7.05
C GLU A 790 -1.77 12.01 7.94
N ASN A 791 -2.87 12.44 7.31
CA ASN A 791 -4.11 12.69 8.03
C ASN A 791 -4.63 11.38 8.62
N GLU A 792 -4.87 11.35 9.93
CA GLU A 792 -5.28 10.14 10.67
C GLU A 792 -6.61 9.58 10.15
N ILE A 793 -7.56 10.44 9.77
CA ILE A 793 -8.85 10.03 9.19
C ILE A 793 -8.65 9.36 7.83
N VAL A 794 -7.85 9.97 6.94
CA VAL A 794 -7.56 9.40 5.62
C VAL A 794 -6.84 8.06 5.74
N SER A 795 -5.86 7.97 6.65
CA SER A 795 -5.14 6.71 6.92
C SER A 795 -6.06 5.62 7.47
N ALA A 796 -7.01 5.98 8.35
CA ALA A 796 -8.03 5.05 8.86
C ALA A 796 -8.95 4.54 7.75
N LEU A 797 -9.34 5.41 6.82
CA LEU A 797 -10.20 5.06 5.69
C LEU A 797 -9.49 4.21 4.63
N MET A 798 -8.16 4.35 4.51
CA MET A 798 -7.33 3.59 3.56
C MET A 798 -6.29 2.72 4.28
N PRO A 799 -6.70 1.74 5.11
CA PRO A 799 -5.75 0.93 5.88
C PRO A 799 -4.77 0.21 4.96
N THR A 800 -3.52 0.10 5.40
CA THR A 800 -2.47 -0.66 4.73
C THR A 800 -2.00 -1.82 5.59
N VAL A 801 -1.58 -2.89 4.94
CA VAL A 801 -0.93 -4.04 5.61
C VAL A 801 0.58 -3.83 5.73
N ASP A 802 1.13 -2.84 5.04
CA ASP A 802 2.56 -2.56 5.00
C ASP A 802 2.95 -1.64 6.16
N MET A 803 3.26 -2.25 7.30
CA MET A 803 3.61 -1.57 8.56
C MET A 803 5.12 -1.33 8.72
N TYR A 804 5.93 -1.68 7.72
CA TYR A 804 7.37 -1.45 7.80
C TYR A 804 7.70 0.06 7.82
N PRO A 805 8.68 0.51 8.64
CA PRO A 805 9.01 1.94 8.73
C PRO A 805 9.34 2.55 7.37
N HIS A 806 8.66 3.65 7.03
CA HIS A 806 8.82 4.36 5.76
C HIS A 806 8.65 3.47 4.52
N ALA A 807 7.79 2.44 4.57
CA ALA A 807 7.65 1.42 3.53
C ALA A 807 7.49 2.01 2.11
N GLU A 808 6.55 2.94 1.90
CA GLU A 808 6.34 3.58 0.60
C GLU A 808 7.51 4.49 0.19
N GLU A 809 8.08 5.27 1.13
CA GLU A 809 9.25 6.11 0.88
C GLU A 809 10.49 5.26 0.53
N ARG A 810 10.64 4.06 1.10
CA ARG A 810 11.71 3.11 0.73
C ARG A 810 11.56 2.63 -0.72
N ARG A 811 10.34 2.31 -1.14
CA ARG A 811 10.06 1.97 -2.55
C ARG A 811 10.29 3.16 -3.47
N LEU A 812 9.93 4.36 -3.02
CA LEU A 812 10.19 5.59 -3.76
C LEU A 812 11.69 5.85 -3.93
N PHE A 813 12.49 5.52 -2.92
CA PHE A 813 13.95 5.60 -2.99
C PHE A 813 14.55 4.56 -3.94
N TYR A 814 14.04 3.32 -3.91
CA TYR A 814 14.37 2.31 -4.92
C TYR A 814 14.06 2.81 -6.34
N VAL A 815 12.86 3.38 -6.53
CA VAL A 815 12.50 3.98 -7.83
C VAL A 815 13.50 5.06 -8.22
N ALA A 816 13.88 5.95 -7.32
CA ALA A 816 14.82 7.04 -7.60
C ALA A 816 16.20 6.52 -8.07
N ILE A 817 16.80 5.60 -7.32
CA ILE A 817 18.13 5.03 -7.63
C ILE A 817 18.09 4.30 -8.98
N THR A 818 17.05 3.51 -9.24
CA THR A 818 16.90 2.71 -10.47
C THR A 818 16.49 3.51 -11.71
N ARG A 819 16.42 4.85 -11.64
CA ARG A 819 16.28 5.72 -12.83
C ARG A 819 17.60 5.86 -13.59
N SER A 820 18.72 5.67 -12.89
CA SER A 820 20.07 5.78 -13.47
C SER A 820 20.41 4.57 -14.33
N LYS A 821 21.03 4.79 -15.48
CA LYS A 821 21.60 3.71 -16.31
C LYS A 821 23.05 3.43 -15.94
N LYS A 822 23.85 4.48 -15.82
CA LYS A 822 25.29 4.40 -15.58
C LYS A 822 25.65 4.67 -14.13
N ARG A 823 25.20 5.81 -13.56
CA ARG A 823 25.58 6.22 -12.20
C ARG A 823 24.49 7.01 -11.51
N CYS A 824 24.33 6.75 -10.20
CA CYS A 824 23.41 7.48 -9.31
C CYS A 824 24.20 8.32 -8.31
N TYR A 825 23.89 9.62 -8.22
CA TYR A 825 24.42 10.52 -7.22
C TYR A 825 23.36 10.81 -6.16
N LEU A 826 23.69 10.51 -4.92
CA LEU A 826 22.90 10.85 -3.74
C LEU A 826 23.46 12.13 -3.14
N VAL A 827 22.65 13.18 -3.06
CA VAL A 827 23.08 14.50 -2.56
C VAL A 827 22.45 14.75 -1.19
N ALA A 828 23.27 14.85 -0.15
CA ALA A 828 22.82 15.00 1.23
C ALA A 828 23.54 16.08 2.01
N ASP A 829 22.83 16.69 2.98
CA ASP A 829 23.45 17.58 3.95
C ASP A 829 24.15 16.76 5.04
N PRO A 830 25.46 16.90 5.24
CA PRO A 830 26.17 16.16 6.27
C PRO A 830 25.76 16.57 7.69
N LYS A 831 25.13 17.74 7.88
CA LYS A 831 24.61 18.17 9.17
C LYS A 831 23.30 17.46 9.55
N GLU A 832 22.45 17.23 8.56
CA GLU A 832 21.10 16.65 8.74
C GLU A 832 20.81 15.55 7.71
N PRO A 833 21.69 14.52 7.58
CA PRO A 833 21.51 13.47 6.57
C PRO A 833 20.26 12.65 6.88
N SER A 834 19.54 12.23 5.85
CA SER A 834 18.36 11.39 5.99
C SER A 834 18.69 10.02 6.58
N GLU A 835 17.70 9.37 7.18
CA GLU A 835 17.83 7.99 7.69
C GLU A 835 18.24 7.01 6.58
N PHE A 836 17.81 7.22 5.35
CA PHE A 836 18.17 6.39 4.20
C PHE A 836 19.64 6.52 3.82
N VAL A 837 20.19 7.74 3.87
CA VAL A 837 21.63 7.97 3.70
C VAL A 837 22.43 7.29 4.80
N LEU A 838 22.00 7.46 6.05
CA LEU A 838 22.66 6.82 7.20
C LEU A 838 22.62 5.28 7.12
N GLU A 839 21.56 4.68 6.60
CA GLU A 839 21.46 3.25 6.37
C GLU A 839 22.44 2.78 5.30
N LEU A 840 22.52 3.50 4.16
CA LEU A 840 23.43 3.15 3.07
C LEU A 840 24.92 3.26 3.43
N LEU A 841 25.24 3.99 4.48
CA LEU A 841 26.60 4.10 5.02
C LEU A 841 27.00 2.89 5.89
N SER A 842 26.10 1.92 6.08
CA SER A 842 26.46 0.65 6.74
C SER A 842 27.31 -0.23 5.82
N PRO A 843 28.18 -1.11 6.39
CA PRO A 843 29.06 -2.00 5.60
C PRO A 843 28.31 -2.99 4.68
N GLU A 844 27.00 -3.08 4.80
CA GLU A 844 26.16 -3.95 3.96
C GLU A 844 26.04 -3.43 2.52
N TYR A 845 26.28 -2.11 2.33
CA TYR A 845 26.14 -1.47 1.03
C TYR A 845 27.49 -1.01 0.50
N ASP A 846 27.73 -1.31 -0.77
CA ASP A 846 28.88 -0.81 -1.50
C ASP A 846 28.51 0.48 -2.23
N ILE A 847 28.83 1.64 -1.63
CA ILE A 847 28.62 2.96 -2.22
C ILE A 847 29.94 3.74 -2.24
N ASN A 848 30.09 4.59 -3.25
CA ASN A 848 31.25 5.47 -3.36
C ASN A 848 31.01 6.79 -2.62
N ILE A 849 31.74 7.04 -1.54
CA ILE A 849 31.57 8.23 -0.71
C ILE A 849 32.57 9.29 -1.18
N MET A 850 32.08 10.29 -1.92
CA MET A 850 32.85 11.45 -2.38
C MET A 850 32.62 12.66 -1.44
N SER A 851 32.92 12.48 -0.17
CA SER A 851 32.68 13.50 0.85
C SER A 851 33.64 13.34 2.00
N GLU A 852 34.31 14.42 2.41
CA GLU A 852 35.12 14.46 3.63
C GLU A 852 34.29 14.52 4.90
N HIS A 853 32.97 14.75 4.77
CA HIS A 853 32.01 14.91 5.87
C HIS A 853 31.30 13.61 6.21
N PHE A 854 31.29 12.59 5.35
CA PHE A 854 30.68 11.28 5.59
C PHE A 854 31.72 10.20 5.87
N THR A 855 32.73 10.49 6.71
CA THR A 855 33.75 9.48 7.07
C THR A 855 33.20 8.47 8.08
N PRO A 856 33.74 7.23 8.13
CA PRO A 856 33.34 6.22 9.11
C PRO A 856 33.43 6.70 10.57
N GLU A 857 34.42 7.52 10.90
CA GLU A 857 34.60 8.07 12.24
C GLU A 857 33.49 9.08 12.59
N LYS A 858 33.12 9.94 11.64
CA LYS A 858 32.05 10.92 11.81
C LYS A 858 30.70 10.25 11.94
N LEU A 859 30.49 9.15 11.21
CA LEU A 859 29.29 8.33 11.28
C LEU A 859 29.18 7.53 12.56
N ALA A 860 30.27 6.91 13.01
CA ALA A 860 30.34 6.21 14.29
C ALA A 860 30.00 7.16 15.46
N ALA A 861 30.39 8.43 15.33
CA ALA A 861 30.07 9.46 16.30
C ALA A 861 28.58 9.86 16.35
N ARG A 862 27.80 9.55 15.31
CA ARG A 862 26.35 9.77 15.29
C ARG A 862 25.55 8.53 15.68
N LYS A 863 26.16 7.36 15.77
CA LYS A 863 25.47 6.14 16.19
C LYS A 863 25.02 6.27 17.64
N CYS A 864 23.79 5.92 17.94
CA CYS A 864 23.26 6.01 19.29
C CYS A 864 24.02 5.06 20.22
N PRO A 865 24.68 5.54 21.31
CA PRO A 865 25.47 4.71 22.19
C PRO A 865 24.62 3.78 23.08
N ASN A 866 23.31 4.06 23.18
CA ASN A 866 22.40 3.32 24.06
C ASN A 866 21.75 2.13 23.34
N CYS A 867 20.98 2.35 22.28
CA CYS A 867 20.32 1.29 21.55
C CYS A 867 21.21 0.62 20.49
N LYS A 868 22.29 1.25 20.07
CA LYS A 868 23.26 0.79 19.04
C LYS A 868 22.67 0.59 17.63
N THR A 869 21.38 0.66 17.48
CA THR A 869 20.66 0.50 16.19
C THR A 869 20.26 1.83 15.57
N GLY A 870 19.94 2.84 16.39
CA GLY A 870 19.54 4.17 15.92
C GLY A 870 20.72 5.15 15.77
N TYR A 871 20.43 6.29 15.16
CA TYR A 871 21.35 7.41 14.99
C TYR A 871 20.85 8.64 15.75
N LEU A 872 21.77 9.52 16.18
CA LEU A 872 21.45 10.78 16.84
C LEU A 872 21.06 11.82 15.76
N LYS A 873 19.79 12.17 15.68
CA LYS A 873 19.22 13.15 14.75
C LYS A 873 18.91 14.47 15.44
N PRO A 874 18.98 15.62 14.73
CA PRO A 874 18.61 16.91 15.29
C PRO A 874 17.20 16.91 15.86
N LYS A 875 17.01 17.49 17.04
CA LYS A 875 15.68 17.64 17.63
C LYS A 875 15.01 18.87 17.03
N LYS A 876 13.82 18.70 16.46
CA LYS A 876 13.06 19.78 15.84
C LYS A 876 12.75 20.89 16.86
N GLY A 877 13.00 22.14 16.46
CA GLY A 877 12.79 23.33 17.32
C GLY A 877 13.87 23.58 18.37
N GLU A 878 14.86 22.69 18.52
CA GLU A 878 15.98 22.85 19.46
C GLU A 878 17.32 22.76 18.74
N ARG A 879 17.85 23.92 18.32
CA ARG A 879 19.14 23.99 17.63
C ARG A 879 20.28 23.44 18.53
N GLY A 880 21.13 22.56 17.96
CA GLY A 880 22.25 21.93 18.69
C GLY A 880 21.84 20.82 19.66
N THR A 881 20.59 20.37 19.64
CA THR A 881 20.12 19.21 20.40
C THR A 881 19.77 18.06 19.44
N TYR A 882 20.12 16.83 19.81
CA TYR A 882 19.92 15.62 19.02
C TYR A 882 19.22 14.57 19.85
N VAL A 883 18.41 13.75 19.21
CA VAL A 883 17.68 12.63 19.82
C VAL A 883 17.89 11.37 18.99
N CYS A 884 17.72 10.21 19.60
CA CYS A 884 17.84 8.95 18.89
C CYS A 884 16.72 8.78 17.84
N SER A 885 17.04 8.26 16.65
CA SER A 885 16.10 8.05 15.55
C SER A 885 15.07 6.94 15.83
N THR A 886 15.35 6.03 16.78
CA THR A 886 14.39 4.98 17.18
C THR A 886 13.22 5.49 18.01
N GLY A 887 13.17 6.80 18.32
CA GLY A 887 12.03 7.43 18.99
C GLY A 887 11.76 6.86 20.38
N LEU A 888 10.51 6.49 20.66
CA LEU A 888 10.07 5.99 21.98
C LEU A 888 10.84 4.77 22.49
N GLY A 889 11.51 4.01 21.61
CA GLY A 889 12.36 2.88 22.01
C GLY A 889 13.71 3.28 22.60
N CYS A 890 14.14 4.57 22.45
CA CYS A 890 15.42 5.05 22.97
C CYS A 890 15.43 6.55 23.21
N LEU A 891 15.41 6.96 24.47
CA LEU A 891 15.36 8.35 24.91
C LEU A 891 16.73 9.06 24.95
N THR A 892 17.73 8.57 24.22
CA THR A 892 19.06 9.17 24.20
C THR A 892 19.02 10.57 23.61
N LYS A 893 19.49 11.56 24.36
CA LYS A 893 19.70 12.96 23.94
C LYS A 893 21.18 13.25 23.84
N ALA A 894 21.58 14.04 22.84
CA ALA A 894 22.93 14.55 22.66
C ALA A 894 22.89 16.05 22.35
N VAL A 895 24.02 16.72 22.49
CA VAL A 895 24.19 18.12 22.11
C VAL A 895 25.48 18.28 21.31
N ASP A 896 25.62 19.37 20.54
CA ASP A 896 26.87 19.68 19.83
C ASP A 896 28.06 19.68 20.80
N CYS A 897 29.19 19.12 20.35
CA CYS A 897 30.44 19.21 21.10
C CYS A 897 31.12 20.55 20.84
N GLU A 898 31.47 21.23 21.91
CA GLU A 898 32.23 22.51 21.81
C GLU A 898 33.75 22.30 21.63
N CYS A 899 34.23 21.05 21.77
CA CYS A 899 35.66 20.74 21.60
C CYS A 899 36.03 20.38 20.16
N CYS A 900 35.09 19.85 19.39
CA CYS A 900 35.29 19.51 17.99
C CYS A 900 34.07 19.95 17.20
N SER A 901 34.27 20.37 15.98
CA SER A 901 33.21 20.94 15.11
C SER A 901 32.06 19.98 14.79
N ASP A 902 32.30 18.69 14.84
CA ASP A 902 31.39 17.68 14.28
C ASP A 902 30.96 16.60 15.29
N GLY A 903 31.36 16.72 16.55
CA GLY A 903 31.08 15.73 17.57
C GLY A 903 29.81 15.97 18.35
N LEU A 904 29.18 14.91 18.79
CA LEU A 904 28.00 14.94 19.65
C LEU A 904 28.35 14.49 21.06
N ALA A 905 27.94 15.24 22.05
CA ALA A 905 28.14 14.93 23.46
C ALA A 905 26.88 14.31 24.06
N VAL A 906 27.01 13.13 24.64
CA VAL A 906 25.93 12.39 25.30
C VAL A 906 26.10 12.36 26.82
N LYS A 907 25.00 12.26 27.54
CA LYS A 907 24.99 12.11 28.99
C LYS A 907 25.41 10.70 29.37
N LYS A 908 26.43 10.59 30.21
CA LYS A 908 26.77 9.40 30.99
C LYS A 908 26.27 9.60 32.44
N SER A 909 26.40 8.59 33.29
CA SER A 909 25.88 8.64 34.65
C SER A 909 26.34 9.87 35.47
N LYS A 910 27.62 10.27 35.35
CA LYS A 910 28.21 11.38 36.14
C LYS A 910 28.69 12.55 35.31
N HIS A 911 28.89 12.40 34.00
CA HIS A 911 29.41 13.44 33.11
C HIS A 911 28.80 13.33 31.71
N GLY A 912 28.98 14.34 30.88
CA GLY A 912 28.80 14.31 29.46
C GLY A 912 30.06 13.88 28.75
N GLU A 913 29.98 13.07 27.71
CA GLU A 913 31.14 12.62 26.92
C GLU A 913 30.85 12.79 25.42
N CYS A 914 31.81 13.42 24.71
CA CYS A 914 31.72 13.49 23.24
C CYS A 914 32.00 12.12 22.61
N LEU A 915 31.16 11.74 21.68
CA LEU A 915 31.29 10.45 20.99
C LEU A 915 32.49 10.42 20.04
N SER A 916 32.88 11.59 19.48
CA SER A 916 34.01 11.74 18.56
C SER A 916 35.34 11.97 19.30
N CYS A 917 35.49 13.15 19.89
CA CYS A 917 36.79 13.53 20.50
C CYS A 917 36.99 13.02 21.93
N LYS A 918 36.02 12.29 22.51
CA LYS A 918 36.07 11.74 23.88
C LYS A 918 36.22 12.78 25.00
N ALA A 919 36.06 14.06 24.70
CA ALA A 919 36.09 15.11 25.72
C ALA A 919 34.97 14.91 26.74
N LYS A 920 35.29 15.12 28.01
CA LYS A 920 34.33 14.94 29.12
C LYS A 920 33.86 16.29 29.61
N PHE A 921 32.57 16.42 29.87
CA PHE A 921 31.93 17.65 30.29
C PHE A 921 31.25 17.49 31.65
N LEU A 922 31.30 18.51 32.48
CA LEU A 922 30.44 18.56 33.66
C LEU A 922 28.95 18.71 33.24
N LEU A 923 28.09 18.10 34.00
CA LEU A 923 26.64 18.22 33.79
C LEU A 923 26.09 19.41 34.61
N CYS A 924 25.16 20.13 34.03
CA CYS A 924 24.43 21.19 34.68
C CYS A 924 23.69 20.65 35.92
N PRO A 925 23.81 21.23 37.10
CA PRO A 925 23.12 20.76 38.29
C PRO A 925 21.60 20.92 38.20
N ARG A 926 21.08 21.81 37.35
CA ARG A 926 19.64 22.07 37.17
C ARG A 926 19.00 21.11 36.18
N CYS A 927 19.47 21.09 34.92
CA CYS A 927 18.82 20.36 33.84
C CYS A 927 19.64 19.16 33.33
N LYS A 928 20.80 18.87 33.92
CA LYS A 928 21.70 17.77 33.54
C LYS A 928 22.25 17.80 32.10
N SER A 929 22.05 18.92 31.39
CA SER A 929 22.74 19.16 30.10
C SER A 929 24.23 19.47 30.30
N PRO A 930 25.11 19.27 29.29
CA PRO A 930 26.50 19.63 29.42
C PRO A 930 26.73 21.10 29.80
N GLN A 931 27.75 21.37 30.63
CA GLN A 931 28.20 22.71 30.90
C GLN A 931 29.20 23.15 29.82
N ILE A 932 29.14 24.41 29.42
CA ILE A 932 29.95 25.02 28.37
C ILE A 932 30.55 26.34 28.88
N THR A 933 31.65 26.77 28.28
CA THR A 933 32.21 28.11 28.53
C THR A 933 31.65 29.10 27.54
N ARG A 934 31.28 30.28 28.02
CA ARG A 934 30.89 31.43 27.19
C ARG A 934 31.70 32.66 27.53
N LEU A 935 31.96 33.47 26.51
CA LEU A 935 32.57 34.77 26.67
C LEU A 935 31.46 35.82 26.90
N GLY A 936 31.43 36.43 28.06
CA GLY A 936 30.54 37.54 28.40
C GLY A 936 31.28 38.87 28.57
N ARG A 937 30.52 39.95 28.82
CA ARG A 937 31.06 41.31 29.00
C ARG A 937 32.16 41.41 30.07
N TYR A 938 32.15 40.46 31.04
CA TYR A 938 33.09 40.43 32.19
C TYR A 938 34.06 39.23 32.14
N GLY A 939 34.31 38.68 30.93
CA GLY A 939 35.21 37.54 30.74
C GLY A 939 34.49 36.19 30.60
N VAL A 940 35.27 35.12 30.61
CA VAL A 940 34.75 33.74 30.42
C VAL A 940 34.02 33.24 31.66
N TYR A 941 32.85 32.67 31.45
CA TYR A 941 32.04 32.05 32.51
C TYR A 941 31.47 30.70 32.04
N VAL A 942 31.05 29.86 32.98
CA VAL A 942 30.40 28.59 32.72
C VAL A 942 28.92 28.81 32.60
N ALA A 943 28.33 28.27 31.51
CA ALA A 943 26.89 28.28 31.29
C ALA A 943 26.37 26.86 31.00
N CYS A 944 25.08 26.68 31.04
CA CYS A 944 24.43 25.45 30.58
C CYS A 944 24.29 25.50 29.05
N SER A 945 24.53 24.37 28.37
CA SER A 945 24.23 24.23 26.92
C SER A 945 22.74 24.34 26.61
N GLY A 946 21.88 24.01 27.57
CA GLY A 946 20.42 24.18 27.49
C GLY A 946 19.92 25.63 27.63
N TYR A 947 20.79 26.64 27.56
CA TYR A 947 20.39 28.06 27.54
C TYR A 947 19.91 28.48 26.14
N LYS A 948 18.62 28.79 26.02
CA LYS A 948 17.96 29.16 24.76
C LYS A 948 17.63 30.67 24.61
N GLY A 949 18.14 31.51 25.52
CA GLY A 949 17.81 32.94 25.57
C GLY A 949 17.13 33.33 26.89
N GLU A 950 17.05 34.63 27.18
CA GLU A 950 16.45 35.14 28.44
C GLU A 950 14.91 35.10 28.41
N GLU A 951 14.31 35.21 27.24
CA GLU A 951 12.87 35.23 27.02
C GLU A 951 12.24 33.83 26.85
N ASN A 952 13.03 32.78 26.79
CA ASN A 952 12.53 31.42 26.62
C ASN A 952 12.37 30.74 27.98
N GLU A 953 11.16 30.38 28.35
CA GLU A 953 10.81 29.75 29.63
C GLU A 953 11.50 28.39 29.85
N ASP A 954 11.73 27.62 28.82
CA ASP A 954 12.47 26.35 28.83
C ASP A 954 13.99 26.51 28.88
N SER A 955 14.47 27.71 29.00
CA SER A 955 15.90 28.06 28.99
C SER A 955 16.55 27.81 30.34
N CYS A 956 17.52 26.89 30.39
CA CYS A 956 18.27 26.69 31.63
C CYS A 956 19.24 27.86 31.89
N LYS A 957 18.88 28.78 32.76
CA LYS A 957 19.64 29.98 33.11
C LYS A 957 20.82 29.72 34.10
N PHE A 958 21.34 28.47 34.17
CA PHE A 958 22.45 28.14 35.03
C PHE A 958 23.75 28.85 34.58
N ARG A 959 24.38 29.55 35.48
CA ARG A 959 25.71 30.20 35.34
C ARG A 959 26.59 29.77 36.51
N GLY A 960 27.77 29.20 36.20
CA GLY A 960 28.76 28.82 37.20
C GLY A 960 29.94 29.72 37.20
N LYS A 961 30.64 29.80 38.34
CA LYS A 961 31.91 30.54 38.44
C LYS A 961 33.08 29.62 38.07
N LEU A 962 34.00 30.12 37.24
CA LEU A 962 35.28 29.47 37.00
C LEU A 962 36.26 29.76 38.15
N SER A 963 37.02 28.75 38.53
CA SER A 963 38.15 29.00 39.48
C SER A 963 39.15 29.96 38.82
N PRO A 964 39.79 30.85 39.59
CA PRO A 964 40.75 31.82 39.05
C PRO A 964 41.89 31.17 38.24
N LYS A 965 42.35 29.99 38.66
CA LYS A 965 43.42 29.22 38.00
C LYS A 965 42.97 28.67 36.63
N LEU A 966 41.70 28.32 36.49
CA LEU A 966 41.13 27.80 35.26
C LEU A 966 40.77 28.95 34.29
N LYS A 967 40.33 30.10 34.86
CA LYS A 967 40.05 31.31 34.10
C LYS A 967 41.29 31.82 33.36
N GLY A 968 42.42 31.89 34.02
CA GLY A 968 43.68 32.31 33.40
C GLY A 968 44.21 31.35 32.33
N LYS A 969 43.97 30.03 32.47
CA LYS A 969 44.31 29.05 31.41
C LYS A 969 43.43 29.15 30.18
N ILE A 970 42.14 29.46 30.35
CA ILE A 970 41.17 29.61 29.24
C ILE A 970 41.37 30.95 28.52
N GLU A 971 41.66 32.03 29.24
CA GLU A 971 41.98 33.36 28.67
C GLU A 971 43.27 33.37 27.87
N ALA A 972 44.26 32.54 28.25
CA ALA A 972 45.52 32.38 27.54
C ALA A 972 45.43 31.54 26.25
N ASN A 973 44.37 30.69 26.13
CA ASN A 973 44.10 29.85 24.97
C ASN A 973 42.66 30.01 24.52
N VAL A 974 42.40 30.87 23.59
CA VAL A 974 41.09 31.35 23.10
C VAL A 974 40.13 30.25 22.58
N ARG A 975 40.49 28.94 22.67
CA ARG A 975 39.71 27.81 22.13
C ARG A 975 39.73 26.54 22.95
N ILE A 976 39.94 26.59 24.27
CA ILE A 976 39.76 25.40 25.08
C ILE A 976 38.33 25.38 25.62
N PRO A 977 37.49 24.44 25.16
CA PRO A 977 36.21 24.19 25.78
C PRO A 977 36.45 23.70 27.21
N TYR A 978 35.46 23.89 28.09
CA TYR A 978 35.53 23.42 29.47
C TYR A 978 35.37 21.89 29.49
N SER A 979 36.42 21.19 29.03
CA SER A 979 36.62 19.78 29.33
C SER A 979 36.96 19.74 30.81
N GLY A 980 35.96 19.33 31.61
CA GLY A 980 36.08 19.33 33.04
C GLY A 980 37.37 18.67 33.48
N ILE A 981 38.07 19.34 34.34
CA ILE A 981 39.03 18.72 35.20
C ILE A 981 38.22 17.81 36.13
N LEU A 982 38.15 16.52 35.83
CA LEU A 982 37.83 15.48 36.74
C LEU A 982 39.12 15.08 37.41
#